data_5b23cb7ee9796bdd387e7b232a2963e3
#
_entry.id   5b23cb7ee9796bdd387e7b232a2963e3
#
_cell.length_a   1.000
_cell.length_b   1.000
_cell.length_c   1.000
_cell.angle_alpha   90.00
_cell.angle_beta   90.00
_cell.angle_gamma   90.00
#
_symmetry.space_group_name_H-M   'P 1'
#
loop_
_entity.id
_entity.type
_entity.pdbx_description
1 polymer ?
#
loop_
_entity_poly.entity_id
_entity_poly.type
_entity_poly.pdbx_seq_one_letter_code
_entity_poly.pdbx_strand_id
1 'polypeptide(L)'
;MRSVSTNRAHSLNRVFQNPGSRALEGTNALASSKRSIDASFHENFDSVSYIERYQYAKKAGAFELETADPCLLVQLMLARSAALERRFATALQRHKGTERDPWRLVLGFDEFCPGDKFNFDRTKSVLCFYFSFYELDAASEGNAWFCPLVIRSTEADSLLGGQSHVLARLLHRTFLGPHGFSTVGIPIAYEGQHRLVFALLANLVSDGDGFRKGLGWRGHASLKPSITHNNVLMKDSDLAGRAPGFVEITCSDHRLLHKTTLDEFQDSCDIVAEAHMRYYTHRAITKKMLDNVLKSEGMNYVQGGVCFDTRLRGRVNFFEALTMDWVHIFLQDGVLTVEAWLMIRASNARPDVLRDFLQRPWQFPGHYQGKGQMLWRIFSDYRLDDQGNADKVRASASELLGLYSLLRHYFDTEVVPTPALRPHWDSFRACCEVVDLILAAKRGQISPRESASTLRQKVSRFLELHKACYGTGYMRPKHVWMHALADKWEQDDRVWDAFIIERMHLTVKPTAERLRSMVRTERTLLSGVINSHIASLQTMKGPVHFVDTPIRMSVHLPDTLCADSMVVRHMTLRVGDVIFREASAGKLLACVLEGGFFYGLVEMFTFADEETLHAKAWRVRTGDIELIPAHEMDQVRAASA
;
A
#
# COMPACT_ATOMS: atom_id res chain seq x y z
N MET A 1 14.95 25.25 15.79
CA MET A 1 13.52 25.64 15.77
C MET A 1 13.05 26.53 16.94
N ARG A 2 13.88 26.89 17.91
CA ARG A 2 13.52 27.81 19.01
C ARG A 2 13.84 29.30 18.77
N SER A 3 14.60 29.67 17.74
CA SER A 3 14.99 31.06 17.48
C SER A 3 14.01 31.87 16.62
N VAL A 4 13.05 31.22 15.96
CA VAL A 4 12.07 31.91 15.09
C VAL A 4 10.84 32.41 15.85
N SER A 5 10.58 31.86 17.06
CA SER A 5 9.40 32.25 17.86
C SER A 5 9.60 33.55 18.66
N THR A 6 10.83 33.86 19.03
CA THR A 6 11.14 35.07 19.83
C THR A 6 11.08 36.37 19.03
N ASN A 7 11.47 36.35 17.77
CA ASN A 7 11.36 37.54 16.90
C ASN A 7 9.92 37.89 16.49
N ARG A 8 9.00 36.93 16.48
CA ARG A 8 7.56 37.19 16.25
C ARG A 8 6.86 37.81 17.47
N ALA A 9 7.25 37.43 18.67
CA ALA A 9 6.70 38.00 19.91
C ALA A 9 7.12 39.47 20.08
N HIS A 10 8.35 39.85 19.70
CA HIS A 10 8.82 41.24 19.78
C HIS A 10 8.17 42.17 18.74
N SER A 11 7.79 41.66 17.56
CA SER A 11 7.06 42.47 16.55
C SER A 11 5.60 42.73 16.96
N LEU A 12 4.97 41.77 17.62
CA LEU A 12 3.59 41.91 18.13
C LEU A 12 3.50 42.89 19.30
N ASN A 13 4.46 42.90 20.22
CA ASN A 13 4.46 43.84 21.36
C ASN A 13 4.65 45.32 20.93
N ARG A 14 5.30 45.61 19.78
CA ARG A 14 5.39 47.00 19.25
C ARG A 14 4.08 47.52 18.67
N VAL A 15 3.16 46.63 18.25
CA VAL A 15 1.87 47.00 17.65
C VAL A 15 0.85 47.39 18.74
N PHE A 16 1.00 46.87 19.98
CA PHE A 16 0.07 47.13 21.07
C PHE A 16 0.37 48.39 21.92
N GLN A 17 1.47 49.11 21.65
CA GLN A 17 1.87 50.27 22.44
C GLN A 17 1.32 51.62 21.93
N ASN A 18 0.52 51.71 20.85
CA ASN A 18 -0.10 52.95 20.40
C ASN A 18 -1.53 52.75 19.83
N PRO A 19 -2.57 53.01 20.64
CA PRO A 19 -3.94 52.56 20.28
C PRO A 19 -4.76 53.52 19.35
N GLY A 20 -4.20 54.54 18.75
CA GLY A 20 -5.04 55.60 18.17
C GLY A 20 -5.20 55.67 16.65
N SER A 21 -4.28 55.18 15.84
CA SER A 21 -4.39 55.26 14.37
C SER A 21 -3.73 54.10 13.63
N ARG A 22 -2.87 53.34 14.29
CA ARG A 22 -2.13 52.22 13.71
C ARG A 22 -2.85 50.87 13.72
N ALA A 23 -4.00 50.77 14.41
CA ALA A 23 -4.77 49.52 14.50
C ALA A 23 -5.37 49.13 13.15
N LEU A 24 -5.80 50.11 12.34
CA LEU A 24 -6.38 49.86 11.01
C LEU A 24 -5.29 49.47 9.98
N GLU A 25 -4.11 50.08 10.06
CA GLU A 25 -2.96 49.74 9.20
C GLU A 25 -2.38 48.37 9.58
N GLY A 26 -2.35 48.03 10.88
CA GLY A 26 -1.91 46.73 11.39
C GLY A 26 -2.84 45.58 10.98
N THR A 27 -4.16 45.81 10.99
CA THR A 27 -5.15 44.83 10.51
C THR A 27 -5.09 44.63 9.01
N ASN A 28 -4.87 45.70 8.25
CA ASN A 28 -4.68 45.63 6.79
C ASN A 28 -3.35 44.94 6.42
N ALA A 29 -2.27 45.21 7.14
CA ALA A 29 -0.96 44.55 6.94
C ALA A 29 -1.02 43.05 7.31
N LEU A 30 -1.69 42.70 8.41
CA LEU A 30 -1.94 41.30 8.79
C LEU A 30 -2.84 40.58 7.80
N ALA A 31 -3.90 41.23 7.32
CA ALA A 31 -4.78 40.68 6.29
C ALA A 31 -4.07 40.55 4.94
N SER A 32 -3.20 41.51 4.58
CA SER A 32 -2.38 41.47 3.37
C SER A 32 -1.32 40.36 3.46
N SER A 33 -0.61 40.23 4.59
CA SER A 33 0.37 39.17 4.79
C SER A 33 -0.29 37.77 4.82
N LYS A 34 -1.46 37.64 5.41
CA LYS A 34 -2.25 36.41 5.41
C LYS A 34 -2.69 36.03 3.99
N ARG A 35 -3.19 36.97 3.19
CA ARG A 35 -3.54 36.74 1.77
C ARG A 35 -2.31 36.37 0.94
N SER A 36 -1.16 37.00 1.16
CA SER A 36 0.10 36.66 0.49
C SER A 36 0.57 35.25 0.85
N ILE A 37 0.46 34.84 2.12
CA ILE A 37 0.80 33.48 2.55
C ILE A 37 -0.18 32.45 1.95
N ASP A 38 -1.48 32.76 1.95
CA ASP A 38 -2.48 31.88 1.35
C ASP A 38 -2.26 31.74 -0.17
N ALA A 39 -1.92 32.83 -0.87
CA ALA A 39 -1.62 32.79 -2.30
C ALA A 39 -0.38 31.94 -2.60
N SER A 40 0.73 32.12 -1.86
CA SER A 40 1.94 31.33 -2.05
C SER A 40 1.77 29.84 -1.70
N PHE A 41 0.88 29.52 -0.75
CA PHE A 41 0.54 28.15 -0.39
C PHE A 41 -0.13 27.40 -1.53
N HIS A 42 -0.95 28.08 -2.33
CA HIS A 42 -1.67 27.47 -3.45
C HIS A 42 -0.97 27.58 -4.81
N GLU A 43 0.09 28.37 -4.93
CA GLU A 43 0.75 28.69 -6.20
C GLU A 43 1.16 27.43 -6.99
N ASN A 44 1.83 26.47 -6.34
CA ASN A 44 2.24 25.22 -7.00
C ASN A 44 1.03 24.39 -7.46
N PHE A 45 -0.01 24.31 -6.65
CA PHE A 45 -1.23 23.60 -7.01
C PHE A 45 -1.96 24.30 -8.17
N ASP A 46 -2.11 25.62 -8.10
CA ASP A 46 -2.82 26.40 -9.12
C ASP A 46 -2.18 26.28 -10.50
N SER A 47 -0.86 26.09 -10.57
CA SER A 47 -0.15 25.88 -11.83
C SER A 47 -0.47 24.56 -12.54
N VAL A 48 -1.01 23.59 -11.82
CA VAL A 48 -1.34 22.23 -12.32
C VAL A 48 -2.80 21.86 -12.16
N SER A 49 -3.61 22.73 -11.54
CA SER A 49 -5.00 22.44 -11.19
C SER A 49 -5.95 22.55 -12.37
N TYR A 50 -7.02 21.79 -12.29
CA TYR A 50 -8.21 21.94 -13.13
C TYR A 50 -9.45 21.59 -12.31
N ILE A 51 -10.64 21.97 -12.83
CA ILE A 51 -11.92 21.76 -12.16
C ILE A 51 -12.71 20.69 -12.89
N GLU A 52 -13.15 19.67 -12.14
CA GLU A 52 -14.13 18.69 -12.57
C GLU A 52 -15.48 18.95 -11.91
N ARG A 53 -16.56 18.82 -12.68
CA ARG A 53 -17.92 19.02 -12.18
C ARG A 53 -18.65 17.68 -12.11
N TYR A 54 -19.19 17.38 -10.93
CA TYR A 54 -19.96 16.18 -10.62
C TYR A 54 -21.38 16.54 -10.20
N GLN A 55 -22.36 15.78 -10.67
CA GLN A 55 -23.73 15.91 -10.19
C GLN A 55 -23.91 15.18 -8.86
N TYR A 56 -24.73 15.74 -7.99
CA TYR A 56 -25.17 15.04 -6.78
C TYR A 56 -26.26 14.00 -7.10
N ALA A 57 -26.25 12.87 -6.37
CA ALA A 57 -27.23 11.79 -6.57
C ALA A 57 -28.63 12.13 -6.02
N LYS A 58 -28.70 12.88 -4.92
CA LYS A 58 -29.97 13.09 -4.16
C LYS A 58 -30.38 14.53 -3.99
N LYS A 59 -29.55 15.50 -4.33
CA LYS A 59 -29.85 16.94 -4.21
C LYS A 59 -29.56 17.66 -5.52
N ALA A 60 -30.22 18.75 -5.78
CA ALA A 60 -29.94 19.62 -6.92
C ALA A 60 -28.55 20.26 -6.78
N GLY A 61 -27.91 20.56 -7.91
CA GLY A 61 -26.61 21.20 -7.97
C GLY A 61 -25.47 20.27 -8.35
N ALA A 62 -24.28 20.85 -8.44
CA ALA A 62 -23.07 20.17 -8.81
C ALA A 62 -21.97 20.41 -7.78
N PHE A 63 -21.08 19.44 -7.62
CA PHE A 63 -19.86 19.56 -6.85
C PHE A 63 -18.70 19.87 -7.79
N GLU A 64 -17.99 20.96 -7.51
CA GLU A 64 -16.78 21.34 -8.23
C GLU A 64 -15.58 20.81 -7.46
N LEU A 65 -14.90 19.83 -8.04
CA LEU A 65 -13.69 19.23 -7.49
C LEU A 65 -12.47 19.85 -8.18
N GLU A 66 -11.66 20.57 -7.41
CA GLU A 66 -10.37 21.03 -7.87
C GLU A 66 -9.35 19.90 -7.71
N THR A 67 -8.71 19.48 -8.80
CA THR A 67 -7.74 18.38 -8.85
C THR A 67 -6.49 18.78 -9.63
N ALA A 68 -5.40 18.04 -9.50
CA ALA A 68 -4.19 18.26 -10.29
C ALA A 68 -4.21 17.43 -11.57
N ASP A 69 -3.85 18.03 -12.70
CA ASP A 69 -3.59 17.32 -13.95
C ASP A 69 -2.38 16.39 -13.77
N PRO A 70 -2.51 15.08 -13.99
CA PRO A 70 -1.43 14.13 -13.72
C PRO A 70 -0.14 14.44 -14.50
N CYS A 71 -0.25 14.85 -15.76
CA CYS A 71 0.90 15.19 -16.59
C CYS A 71 1.61 16.45 -16.09
N LEU A 72 0.84 17.52 -15.86
CA LEU A 72 1.40 18.78 -15.35
C LEU A 72 1.98 18.61 -13.94
N LEU A 73 1.39 17.73 -13.12
CA LEU A 73 1.92 17.39 -11.80
C LEU A 73 3.31 16.74 -11.90
N VAL A 74 3.49 15.76 -12.80
CA VAL A 74 4.81 15.14 -13.04
C VAL A 74 5.81 16.21 -13.50
N GLN A 75 5.44 17.07 -14.45
CA GLN A 75 6.31 18.14 -14.95
C GLN A 75 6.72 19.13 -13.85
N LEU A 76 5.76 19.54 -12.99
CA LEU A 76 6.05 20.41 -11.85
C LEU A 76 7.08 19.74 -10.92
N MET A 77 6.90 18.46 -10.58
CA MET A 77 7.81 17.75 -9.69
C MET A 77 9.21 17.59 -10.29
N LEU A 78 9.30 17.31 -11.60
CA LEU A 78 10.58 17.25 -12.32
C LEU A 78 11.28 18.61 -12.31
N ALA A 79 10.57 19.69 -12.58
CA ALA A 79 11.13 21.05 -12.54
C ALA A 79 11.61 21.48 -11.14
N ARG A 80 11.13 20.85 -10.09
CA ARG A 80 11.49 21.15 -8.68
C ARG A 80 12.57 20.21 -8.11
N SER A 81 12.97 19.14 -8.82
CA SER A 81 13.92 18.16 -8.29
C SER A 81 14.83 17.54 -9.35
N ALA A 82 16.08 17.98 -9.37
CA ALA A 82 17.12 17.36 -10.21
C ALA A 82 17.36 15.88 -9.87
N ALA A 83 17.08 15.44 -8.63
CA ALA A 83 17.19 14.03 -8.26
C ALA A 83 16.09 13.19 -8.92
N LEU A 84 14.85 13.68 -8.94
CA LEU A 84 13.75 13.03 -9.64
C LEU A 84 13.97 13.03 -11.16
N GLU A 85 14.46 14.15 -11.71
CA GLU A 85 14.81 14.26 -13.14
C GLU A 85 15.86 13.21 -13.54
N ARG A 86 16.95 13.07 -12.77
CA ARG A 86 17.95 12.00 -13.00
C ARG A 86 17.34 10.59 -12.92
N ARG A 87 16.39 10.36 -12.02
CA ARG A 87 15.70 9.07 -11.93
C ARG A 87 14.88 8.77 -13.18
N PHE A 88 14.14 9.76 -13.68
CA PHE A 88 13.43 9.63 -14.94
C PHE A 88 14.38 9.41 -16.13
N ALA A 89 15.50 10.14 -16.19
CA ALA A 89 16.52 9.95 -17.20
C ALA A 89 17.10 8.51 -17.16
N THR A 90 17.40 7.99 -15.97
CA THR A 90 17.87 6.61 -15.81
C THR A 90 16.82 5.59 -16.26
N ALA A 91 15.56 5.83 -15.97
CA ALA A 91 14.46 4.98 -16.44
C ALA A 91 14.35 5.01 -17.97
N LEU A 92 14.47 6.19 -18.59
CA LEU A 92 14.45 6.37 -20.05
C LEU A 92 15.62 5.69 -20.78
N GLN A 93 16.79 5.56 -20.14
CA GLN A 93 17.90 4.79 -20.69
C GLN A 93 17.55 3.29 -20.82
N ARG A 94 16.81 2.76 -19.84
CA ARG A 94 16.40 1.35 -19.80
C ARG A 94 15.17 1.07 -20.68
N HIS A 95 14.20 2.00 -20.67
CA HIS A 95 12.92 1.85 -21.37
C HIS A 95 12.44 3.22 -21.91
N LYS A 96 12.40 3.35 -23.23
CA LYS A 96 12.17 4.63 -23.91
C LYS A 96 10.77 5.20 -23.76
N GLY A 97 9.79 4.40 -23.36
CA GLY A 97 8.40 4.84 -23.17
C GLY A 97 7.74 5.38 -24.44
N THR A 98 7.91 4.68 -25.56
CA THR A 98 7.31 5.09 -26.84
C THR A 98 5.84 4.74 -26.89
N GLU A 99 5.09 5.28 -27.87
CA GLU A 99 3.68 4.91 -28.07
C GLU A 99 3.47 3.40 -28.29
N ARG A 100 4.43 2.72 -28.94
CA ARG A 100 4.36 1.26 -29.20
C ARG A 100 4.85 0.43 -28.03
N ASP A 101 5.67 0.99 -27.17
CA ASP A 101 6.23 0.35 -25.99
C ASP A 101 6.17 1.36 -24.83
N PRO A 102 4.94 1.60 -24.30
CA PRO A 102 4.71 2.61 -23.29
C PRO A 102 5.18 2.18 -21.90
N TRP A 103 5.45 3.15 -21.02
CA TRP A 103 5.67 2.91 -19.61
C TRP A 103 4.40 2.35 -18.95
N ARG A 104 4.59 1.68 -17.83
CA ARG A 104 3.54 1.03 -17.06
C ARG A 104 3.22 1.88 -15.82
N LEU A 105 2.01 2.45 -15.79
CA LEU A 105 1.54 3.24 -14.67
C LEU A 105 0.86 2.35 -13.64
N VAL A 106 1.19 2.57 -12.37
CA VAL A 106 0.51 2.00 -11.21
C VAL A 106 -0.33 3.08 -10.57
N LEU A 107 -1.64 2.86 -10.47
CA LEU A 107 -2.57 3.72 -9.76
C LEU A 107 -3.03 3.01 -8.48
N GLY A 108 -2.85 3.67 -7.35
CA GLY A 108 -3.36 3.21 -6.06
C GLY A 108 -4.39 4.18 -5.50
N PHE A 109 -5.41 3.67 -4.82
CA PHE A 109 -6.37 4.51 -4.11
C PHE A 109 -6.85 3.83 -2.84
N ASP A 110 -7.04 4.65 -1.81
CA ASP A 110 -7.50 4.18 -0.51
C ASP A 110 -8.10 5.35 0.29
N GLU A 111 -8.88 5.00 1.30
CA GLU A 111 -9.56 5.91 2.21
C GLU A 111 -8.88 5.91 3.58
N PHE A 112 -8.56 7.08 4.11
CA PHE A 112 -8.09 7.19 5.47
C PHE A 112 -8.88 8.22 6.28
N CYS A 113 -8.95 8.03 7.61
CA CYS A 113 -9.52 8.98 8.52
C CYS A 113 -8.40 9.75 9.25
N PRO A 114 -8.33 11.08 9.11
CA PRO A 114 -7.42 11.88 9.93
C PRO A 114 -7.88 11.90 11.40
N GLY A 115 -6.92 11.93 12.33
CA GLY A 115 -7.18 12.00 13.76
C GLY A 115 -6.77 10.76 14.55
N ASP A 116 -7.21 10.68 15.79
CA ASP A 116 -6.89 9.57 16.69
C ASP A 116 -7.68 8.31 16.30
N LYS A 117 -7.01 7.16 16.30
CA LYS A 117 -7.62 5.85 16.04
C LYS A 117 -8.75 5.50 17.00
N PHE A 118 -8.78 6.14 18.19
CA PHE A 118 -9.81 5.93 19.20
C PHE A 118 -11.03 6.86 19.05
N ASN A 119 -10.93 7.90 18.22
CA ASN A 119 -12.00 8.87 18.00
C ASN A 119 -12.28 9.01 16.49
N PHE A 120 -12.82 7.94 15.93
CA PHE A 120 -13.00 7.77 14.49
C PHE A 120 -14.18 8.59 13.98
N ASP A 121 -13.89 9.78 13.46
CA ASP A 121 -14.91 10.64 12.81
C ASP A 121 -14.94 10.36 11.30
N ARG A 122 -15.84 9.47 10.88
CA ARG A 122 -16.02 9.11 9.46
C ARG A 122 -16.36 10.30 8.56
N THR A 123 -16.86 11.40 9.10
CA THR A 123 -17.18 12.59 8.31
C THR A 123 -15.92 13.29 7.80
N LYS A 124 -14.78 13.01 8.40
CA LYS A 124 -13.45 13.52 8.02
C LYS A 124 -12.65 12.57 7.14
N SER A 125 -13.20 11.41 6.82
CA SER A 125 -12.53 10.46 5.92
C SER A 125 -12.24 11.09 4.56
N VAL A 126 -11.05 10.81 4.04
CA VAL A 126 -10.54 11.33 2.77
C VAL A 126 -10.13 10.16 1.89
N LEU A 127 -10.68 10.12 0.69
CA LEU A 127 -10.26 9.22 -0.38
C LEU A 127 -9.12 9.89 -1.16
N CYS A 128 -8.01 9.19 -1.28
CA CYS A 128 -6.82 9.67 -1.96
C CYS A 128 -6.47 8.75 -3.13
N PHE A 129 -5.99 9.35 -4.22
CA PHE A 129 -5.47 8.64 -5.38
C PHE A 129 -4.00 8.96 -5.54
N TYR A 130 -3.20 7.95 -5.81
CA TYR A 130 -1.77 8.06 -5.99
C TYR A 130 -1.33 7.26 -7.21
N PHE A 131 -0.35 7.77 -7.96
CA PHE A 131 0.23 7.01 -9.05
C PHE A 131 1.76 7.08 -9.08
N SER A 132 2.35 6.08 -9.71
CA SER A 132 3.78 6.01 -10.00
C SER A 132 3.98 5.25 -11.32
N PHE A 133 5.23 5.19 -11.78
CA PHE A 133 5.60 4.43 -12.95
C PHE A 133 6.46 3.23 -12.54
N TYR A 134 6.20 2.11 -13.17
CA TYR A 134 6.91 0.85 -12.96
C TYR A 134 8.42 1.00 -13.21
N GLU A 135 8.76 1.76 -14.24
CA GLU A 135 10.10 2.01 -14.72
C GLU A 135 10.96 2.83 -13.76
N LEU A 136 10.33 3.56 -12.83
CA LEU A 136 11.05 4.30 -11.79
C LEU A 136 11.61 3.39 -10.69
N ASP A 137 11.21 2.12 -10.66
CA ASP A 137 11.61 1.15 -9.63
C ASP A 137 11.39 1.65 -8.20
N ALA A 138 10.25 2.26 -7.97
CA ALA A 138 9.92 3.04 -6.79
C ALA A 138 8.77 2.45 -5.97
N ALA A 139 8.50 1.15 -6.07
CA ALA A 139 7.37 0.50 -5.41
C ALA A 139 7.29 0.78 -3.89
N SER A 140 8.42 1.10 -3.26
CA SER A 140 8.52 1.37 -1.82
C SER A 140 8.90 2.82 -1.48
N GLU A 141 9.13 3.69 -2.46
CA GLU A 141 9.64 5.04 -2.25
C GLU A 141 8.58 6.11 -2.53
N GLY A 142 8.07 6.76 -1.48
CA GLY A 142 7.02 7.77 -1.58
C GLY A 142 7.37 8.95 -2.50
N ASN A 143 8.65 9.30 -2.64
CA ASN A 143 9.10 10.43 -3.46
C ASN A 143 8.83 10.27 -4.97
N ALA A 144 8.60 9.04 -5.44
CA ALA A 144 8.24 8.75 -6.82
C ALA A 144 6.74 8.46 -7.01
N TRP A 145 5.92 8.76 -6.00
CA TRP A 145 4.47 8.65 -6.04
C TRP A 145 3.83 10.03 -6.04
N PHE A 146 2.91 10.24 -6.95
CA PHE A 146 2.23 11.51 -7.20
C PHE A 146 0.78 11.41 -6.74
N CYS A 147 0.27 12.45 -6.09
CA CYS A 147 -1.12 12.53 -5.64
C CYS A 147 -1.89 13.55 -6.49
N PRO A 148 -2.63 13.13 -7.52
CA PRO A 148 -3.38 14.04 -8.37
C PRO A 148 -4.72 14.45 -7.79
N LEU A 149 -5.29 13.63 -6.87
CA LEU A 149 -6.66 13.82 -6.40
C LEU A 149 -6.82 13.38 -4.96
N VAL A 150 -7.48 14.23 -4.19
CA VAL A 150 -8.05 13.92 -2.87
C VAL A 150 -9.49 14.42 -2.82
N ILE A 151 -10.38 13.66 -2.17
CA ILE A 151 -11.78 14.05 -1.99
C ILE A 151 -12.29 13.50 -0.66
N ARG A 152 -13.10 14.28 0.05
CA ARG A 152 -13.80 13.74 1.24
C ARG A 152 -14.68 12.57 0.85
N SER A 153 -14.61 11.48 1.59
CA SER A 153 -15.38 10.27 1.29
C SER A 153 -16.88 10.54 1.28
N THR A 154 -17.37 11.39 2.20
CA THR A 154 -18.77 11.80 2.26
C THR A 154 -19.23 12.57 1.02
N GLU A 155 -18.36 13.41 0.45
CA GLU A 155 -18.67 14.08 -0.82
C GLU A 155 -18.66 13.06 -1.97
N ALA A 156 -17.61 12.25 -2.07
CA ALA A 156 -17.53 11.21 -3.11
C ALA A 156 -18.77 10.30 -3.11
N ASP A 157 -19.20 9.84 -1.93
CA ASP A 157 -20.37 8.96 -1.78
C ASP A 157 -21.71 9.68 -2.08
N SER A 158 -21.73 11.02 -2.01
CA SER A 158 -22.93 11.83 -2.34
C SER A 158 -23.10 12.11 -3.84
N LEU A 159 -22.06 11.89 -4.63
CA LEU A 159 -22.07 12.14 -6.07
C LEU A 159 -22.87 11.06 -6.81
N LEU A 160 -23.42 11.44 -7.97
CA LEU A 160 -23.98 10.48 -8.90
C LEU A 160 -22.85 9.59 -9.44
N GLY A 161 -22.97 8.29 -9.17
CA GLY A 161 -21.91 7.32 -9.49
C GLY A 161 -20.79 7.21 -8.46
N GLY A 162 -20.82 8.00 -7.39
CA GLY A 162 -19.93 7.83 -6.24
C GLY A 162 -18.44 7.79 -6.58
N GLN A 163 -17.68 7.04 -5.81
CA GLN A 163 -16.23 6.88 -5.99
C GLN A 163 -15.86 6.29 -7.37
N SER A 164 -16.72 5.43 -7.94
CA SER A 164 -16.49 4.84 -9.26
C SER A 164 -16.49 5.89 -10.38
N HIS A 165 -17.37 6.91 -10.28
CA HIS A 165 -17.38 8.00 -11.24
C HIS A 165 -16.15 8.90 -11.09
N VAL A 166 -15.69 9.14 -9.86
CA VAL A 166 -14.44 9.87 -9.61
C VAL A 166 -13.25 9.14 -10.23
N LEU A 167 -13.15 7.83 -10.01
CA LEU A 167 -12.11 6.99 -10.62
C LEU A 167 -12.18 7.01 -12.15
N ALA A 168 -13.37 6.89 -12.74
CA ALA A 168 -13.56 6.94 -14.20
C ALA A 168 -13.05 8.26 -14.81
N ARG A 169 -13.37 9.39 -14.16
CA ARG A 169 -12.93 10.73 -14.61
C ARG A 169 -11.42 10.89 -14.47
N LEU A 170 -10.84 10.39 -13.36
CA LEU A 170 -9.39 10.42 -13.17
C LEU A 170 -8.67 9.58 -14.24
N LEU A 171 -9.13 8.36 -14.53
CA LEU A 171 -8.56 7.52 -15.59
C LEU A 171 -8.69 8.18 -16.97
N HIS A 172 -9.87 8.74 -17.26
CA HIS A 172 -10.07 9.47 -18.52
C HIS A 172 -9.07 10.64 -18.64
N ARG A 173 -8.92 11.47 -17.58
CA ARG A 173 -8.00 12.61 -17.58
C ARG A 173 -6.55 12.14 -17.72
N THR A 174 -6.15 11.10 -16.98
CA THR A 174 -4.79 10.58 -16.96
C THR A 174 -4.36 10.02 -18.31
N PHE A 175 -5.23 9.29 -18.99
CA PHE A 175 -4.83 8.56 -20.21
C PHE A 175 -5.33 9.21 -21.51
N LEU A 176 -6.53 9.79 -21.51
CA LEU A 176 -7.26 10.20 -22.71
C LEU A 176 -7.53 11.71 -22.77
N GLY A 177 -7.18 12.45 -21.71
CA GLY A 177 -7.39 13.89 -21.61
C GLY A 177 -6.45 14.70 -22.52
N PRO A 178 -6.53 16.05 -22.44
CA PRO A 178 -5.70 16.94 -23.28
C PRO A 178 -4.17 16.74 -23.10
N HIS A 179 -3.77 16.20 -21.93
CA HIS A 179 -2.39 15.83 -21.60
C HIS A 179 -2.29 14.33 -21.31
N GLY A 180 -3.13 13.52 -21.98
CA GLY A 180 -3.26 12.09 -21.68
C GLY A 180 -1.98 11.31 -21.94
N PHE A 181 -1.61 10.45 -21.00
CA PHE A 181 -0.37 9.68 -21.07
C PHE A 181 -0.34 8.68 -22.24
N SER A 182 -1.49 8.18 -22.67
CA SER A 182 -1.56 7.25 -23.80
C SER A 182 -1.83 7.94 -25.16
N THR A 183 -2.22 9.21 -25.17
CA THR A 183 -2.60 9.93 -26.38
C THR A 183 -1.63 11.05 -26.78
N VAL A 184 -1.08 11.74 -25.79
CA VAL A 184 -0.17 12.90 -25.99
C VAL A 184 1.24 12.58 -25.50
N GLY A 185 1.34 11.82 -24.41
CA GLY A 185 2.59 11.52 -23.73
C GLY A 185 3.02 12.65 -22.78
N ILE A 186 3.98 12.34 -21.93
CA ILE A 186 4.57 13.25 -20.95
C ILE A 186 5.86 13.83 -21.54
N PRO A 187 5.99 15.15 -21.74
CA PRO A 187 7.25 15.73 -22.17
C PRO A 187 8.25 15.73 -21.02
N ILE A 188 9.34 15.01 -21.19
CA ILE A 188 10.44 14.88 -20.22
C ILE A 188 11.73 15.39 -20.85
N ALA A 189 12.46 16.24 -20.12
CA ALA A 189 13.79 16.69 -20.54
C ALA A 189 14.77 15.52 -20.44
N TYR A 190 15.44 15.20 -21.55
CA TYR A 190 16.41 14.12 -21.61
C TYR A 190 17.48 14.47 -22.66
N GLU A 191 18.76 14.45 -22.25
CA GLU A 191 19.89 14.76 -23.14
C GLU A 191 19.74 16.09 -23.89
N GLY A 192 19.22 17.12 -23.20
CA GLY A 192 19.02 18.46 -23.78
C GLY A 192 17.84 18.59 -24.75
N GLN A 193 17.03 17.56 -24.90
CA GLN A 193 15.82 17.54 -25.73
C GLN A 193 14.60 17.16 -24.90
N HIS A 194 13.40 17.57 -25.34
CA HIS A 194 12.15 17.06 -24.80
C HIS A 194 11.76 15.79 -25.54
N ARG A 195 11.59 14.69 -24.78
CA ARG A 195 11.05 13.42 -25.27
C ARG A 195 9.65 13.21 -24.73
N LEU A 196 8.76 12.71 -25.57
CA LEU A 196 7.43 12.30 -25.14
C LEU A 196 7.50 10.86 -24.61
N VAL A 197 7.05 10.67 -23.39
CA VAL A 197 6.95 9.37 -22.71
C VAL A 197 5.49 8.99 -22.60
N PHE A 198 5.12 7.92 -23.27
CA PHE A 198 3.76 7.36 -23.22
C PHE A 198 3.65 6.36 -22.06
N ALA A 199 2.46 6.26 -21.49
CA ALA A 199 2.19 5.28 -20.43
C ALA A 199 0.80 4.69 -20.53
N LEU A 200 0.68 3.40 -20.12
CA LEU A 200 -0.58 2.66 -19.97
C LEU A 200 -0.82 2.29 -18.52
N LEU A 201 -2.08 2.09 -18.15
CA LEU A 201 -2.43 1.55 -16.84
C LEU A 201 -2.02 0.07 -16.78
N ALA A 202 -1.08 -0.26 -15.91
CA ALA A 202 -0.61 -1.63 -15.68
C ALA A 202 -1.16 -2.23 -14.38
N ASN A 203 -1.27 -1.41 -13.32
CA ASN A 203 -1.78 -1.87 -12.04
C ASN A 203 -2.76 -0.84 -11.47
N LEU A 204 -3.88 -1.36 -11.00
CA LEU A 204 -4.87 -0.66 -10.18
C LEU A 204 -4.89 -1.36 -8.83
N VAL A 205 -4.35 -0.70 -7.78
CA VAL A 205 -4.14 -1.27 -6.45
C VAL A 205 -5.10 -0.62 -5.46
N SER A 206 -5.87 -1.44 -4.78
CA SER A 206 -6.74 -1.00 -3.67
C SER A 206 -7.06 -2.19 -2.78
N ASP A 207 -7.64 -1.91 -1.62
CA ASP A 207 -8.23 -2.96 -0.79
C ASP A 207 -9.57 -3.46 -1.36
N GLY A 208 -10.14 -4.51 -0.75
CA GLY A 208 -11.41 -5.08 -1.19
C GLY A 208 -12.59 -4.09 -1.09
N ASP A 209 -12.59 -3.18 -0.11
CA ASP A 209 -13.64 -2.16 0.04
C ASP A 209 -13.48 -1.04 -1.01
N GLY A 210 -12.25 -0.62 -1.27
CA GLY A 210 -11.94 0.32 -2.34
C GLY A 210 -12.37 -0.21 -3.70
N PHE A 211 -12.08 -1.47 -4.03
CA PHE A 211 -12.61 -2.08 -5.28
C PHE A 211 -14.12 -2.19 -5.28
N ARG A 212 -14.76 -2.51 -4.15
CA ARG A 212 -16.21 -2.55 -4.06
C ARG A 212 -16.84 -1.20 -4.40
N LYS A 213 -16.31 -0.11 -3.86
CA LYS A 213 -16.79 1.25 -4.11
C LYS A 213 -16.33 1.78 -5.48
N GLY A 214 -15.08 1.55 -5.84
CA GLY A 214 -14.46 2.05 -7.09
C GLY A 214 -14.98 1.38 -8.35
N LEU A 215 -15.33 0.09 -8.29
CA LEU A 215 -15.80 -0.67 -9.45
C LEU A 215 -17.31 -0.97 -9.42
N GLY A 216 -17.98 -0.73 -8.31
CA GLY A 216 -19.35 -1.22 -8.11
C GLY A 216 -19.43 -2.72 -7.82
N TRP A 217 -18.29 -3.36 -7.52
CA TRP A 217 -18.23 -4.77 -7.17
C TRP A 217 -18.98 -5.08 -5.86
N ARG A 218 -19.73 -6.19 -5.83
CA ARG A 218 -20.53 -6.56 -4.65
C ARG A 218 -19.75 -7.38 -3.62
N GLY A 219 -18.64 -8.00 -4.02
CA GLY A 219 -17.81 -8.81 -3.16
C GLY A 219 -18.60 -9.94 -2.48
N HIS A 220 -18.46 -10.07 -1.17
CA HIS A 220 -19.13 -11.11 -0.37
C HIS A 220 -20.67 -11.02 -0.34
N ALA A 221 -21.26 -9.92 -0.81
CA ALA A 221 -22.72 -9.75 -0.90
C ALA A 221 -23.31 -10.26 -2.22
N SER A 222 -22.52 -10.97 -3.04
CA SER A 222 -22.93 -11.54 -4.32
C SER A 222 -22.79 -13.06 -4.34
N LEU A 223 -23.32 -13.69 -5.37
CA LEU A 223 -23.07 -15.12 -5.63
C LEU A 223 -21.65 -15.33 -6.18
N LYS A 224 -21.12 -14.38 -6.99
CA LYS A 224 -19.76 -14.37 -7.50
C LYS A 224 -18.88 -13.40 -6.67
N PRO A 225 -18.19 -13.87 -5.63
CA PRO A 225 -17.40 -13.01 -4.73
C PRO A 225 -15.99 -12.72 -5.26
N SER A 226 -15.61 -13.26 -6.41
CA SER A 226 -14.33 -13.01 -7.06
C SER A 226 -14.55 -12.25 -8.37
N ILE A 227 -13.85 -11.13 -8.53
CA ILE A 227 -13.86 -10.37 -9.79
C ILE A 227 -12.85 -10.95 -10.80
N THR A 228 -11.84 -11.66 -10.31
CA THR A 228 -10.76 -12.23 -11.12
C THR A 228 -11.02 -13.66 -11.61
N HIS A 229 -12.01 -14.35 -11.00
CA HIS A 229 -12.39 -15.72 -11.37
C HIS A 229 -13.92 -15.79 -11.48
N ASN A 230 -14.44 -16.00 -12.68
CA ASN A 230 -15.88 -15.94 -12.97
C ASN A 230 -16.67 -17.16 -12.53
N ASN A 231 -16.00 -18.28 -12.26
CA ASN A 231 -16.62 -19.54 -11.86
C ASN A 231 -16.60 -19.79 -10.35
N VAL A 232 -16.15 -18.81 -9.53
CA VAL A 232 -16.14 -18.93 -8.09
C VAL A 232 -17.45 -18.44 -7.49
N LEU A 233 -18.10 -19.28 -6.70
CA LEU A 233 -19.35 -18.97 -6.01
C LEU A 233 -19.14 -18.93 -4.49
N MET A 234 -20.02 -18.19 -3.79
CA MET A 234 -20.06 -18.24 -2.34
C MET A 234 -20.36 -19.65 -1.86
N LYS A 235 -19.83 -20.01 -0.67
CA LYS A 235 -20.20 -21.25 0.00
C LYS A 235 -21.71 -21.27 0.28
N ASP A 236 -22.27 -22.44 0.34
CA ASP A 236 -23.72 -22.65 0.53
C ASP A 236 -24.59 -22.15 -0.64
N SER A 237 -23.97 -21.89 -1.80
CA SER A 237 -24.70 -21.64 -3.04
C SER A 237 -25.35 -22.92 -3.54
N ASP A 238 -26.66 -22.88 -3.83
CA ASP A 238 -27.36 -24.03 -4.44
C ASP A 238 -26.78 -24.48 -5.78
N LEU A 239 -25.98 -23.63 -6.41
CA LEU A 239 -25.33 -23.87 -7.71
C LEU A 239 -23.93 -24.47 -7.56
N ALA A 240 -23.26 -24.27 -6.42
CA ALA A 240 -21.92 -24.78 -6.22
C ALA A 240 -21.94 -26.32 -6.16
N GLY A 241 -21.11 -26.95 -6.99
CA GLY A 241 -21.06 -28.40 -7.13
C GLY A 241 -22.22 -29.04 -7.93
N ARG A 242 -23.26 -28.25 -8.32
CA ARG A 242 -24.39 -28.74 -9.15
C ARG A 242 -24.24 -28.32 -10.61
N ALA A 243 -23.66 -27.14 -10.86
CA ALA A 243 -23.37 -26.69 -12.21
C ALA A 243 -21.94 -27.09 -12.60
N PRO A 244 -21.73 -27.81 -13.70
CA PRO A 244 -20.38 -28.17 -14.17
C PRO A 244 -19.49 -26.92 -14.31
N GLY A 245 -18.26 -27.02 -13.83
CA GLY A 245 -17.26 -25.95 -13.95
C GLY A 245 -17.31 -24.87 -12.86
N PHE A 246 -18.33 -24.81 -12.01
CA PHE A 246 -18.36 -23.89 -10.88
C PHE A 246 -17.75 -24.48 -9.61
N VAL A 247 -17.04 -23.65 -8.86
CA VAL A 247 -16.40 -24.00 -7.59
C VAL A 247 -16.80 -23.01 -6.48
N GLU A 248 -16.63 -23.39 -5.24
CA GLU A 248 -16.85 -22.49 -4.10
C GLU A 248 -15.59 -21.71 -3.73
N ILE A 249 -15.76 -20.64 -2.93
CA ILE A 249 -14.65 -19.88 -2.31
C ILE A 249 -13.71 -20.77 -1.49
N THR A 250 -14.11 -22.00 -1.19
CA THR A 250 -13.35 -23.01 -0.48
C THR A 250 -12.45 -23.86 -1.39
N CYS A 251 -12.40 -23.55 -2.70
CA CYS A 251 -11.57 -24.27 -3.66
C CYS A 251 -10.08 -24.11 -3.32
N SER A 252 -9.36 -25.23 -3.19
CA SER A 252 -7.93 -25.28 -2.96
C SER A 252 -7.12 -25.54 -4.26
N ASP A 253 -7.77 -26.05 -5.30
CA ASP A 253 -7.10 -26.38 -6.56
C ASP A 253 -7.22 -25.21 -7.56
N HIS A 254 -6.12 -24.51 -7.80
CA HIS A 254 -6.07 -23.38 -8.72
C HIS A 254 -6.43 -23.78 -10.18
N ARG A 255 -6.24 -25.05 -10.57
CA ARG A 255 -6.54 -25.53 -11.92
C ARG A 255 -8.04 -25.57 -12.23
N LEU A 256 -8.87 -25.55 -11.18
CA LEU A 256 -10.33 -25.50 -11.29
C LEU A 256 -10.86 -24.07 -11.36
N LEU A 257 -10.00 -23.07 -11.14
CA LEU A 257 -10.38 -21.66 -11.19
C LEU A 257 -10.31 -21.16 -12.63
N HIS A 258 -11.40 -20.57 -13.09
CA HIS A 258 -11.46 -19.97 -14.41
C HIS A 258 -11.19 -18.47 -14.30
N LYS A 259 -10.02 -18.02 -14.78
CA LYS A 259 -9.67 -16.61 -14.81
C LYS A 259 -10.64 -15.86 -15.72
N THR A 260 -11.25 -14.81 -15.19
CA THR A 260 -12.16 -13.94 -15.95
C THR A 260 -11.39 -13.24 -17.07
N THR A 261 -11.86 -13.34 -18.29
CA THR A 261 -11.34 -12.58 -19.42
C THR A 261 -11.93 -11.17 -19.48
N LEU A 262 -11.30 -10.26 -20.22
CA LEU A 262 -11.83 -8.91 -20.42
C LEU A 262 -13.22 -8.95 -21.09
N ASP A 263 -13.43 -9.83 -22.06
CA ASP A 263 -14.70 -9.96 -22.78
C ASP A 263 -15.81 -10.44 -21.82
N GLU A 264 -15.58 -11.50 -21.05
CA GLU A 264 -16.53 -12.00 -20.04
C GLU A 264 -16.87 -10.92 -18.98
N PHE A 265 -15.88 -10.12 -18.59
CA PHE A 265 -16.12 -9.00 -17.68
C PHE A 265 -16.99 -7.92 -18.32
N GLN A 266 -16.73 -7.59 -19.60
CA GLN A 266 -17.53 -6.62 -20.34
C GLN A 266 -18.96 -7.12 -20.58
N ASP A 267 -19.14 -8.40 -20.89
CA ASP A 267 -20.46 -9.02 -21.02
C ASP A 267 -21.26 -8.92 -19.71
N SER A 268 -20.62 -9.19 -18.57
CA SER A 268 -21.26 -9.00 -17.26
C SER A 268 -21.65 -7.53 -17.01
N CYS A 269 -20.83 -6.56 -17.42
CA CYS A 269 -21.18 -5.14 -17.34
C CYS A 269 -22.40 -4.82 -18.22
N ASP A 270 -22.45 -5.33 -19.45
CA ASP A 270 -23.55 -5.10 -20.40
C ASP A 270 -24.86 -5.73 -19.89
N ILE A 271 -24.83 -6.95 -19.38
CA ILE A 271 -25.98 -7.63 -18.73
C ILE A 271 -26.53 -6.79 -17.57
N VAL A 272 -25.64 -6.26 -16.71
CA VAL A 272 -26.02 -5.42 -15.57
C VAL A 272 -26.62 -4.08 -16.04
N ALA A 273 -26.03 -3.45 -17.05
CA ALA A 273 -26.53 -2.20 -17.63
C ALA A 273 -27.90 -2.38 -18.27
N GLU A 274 -28.09 -3.46 -19.05
CA GLU A 274 -29.38 -3.80 -19.65
C GLU A 274 -30.46 -4.07 -18.59
N ALA A 275 -30.15 -4.88 -17.58
CA ALA A 275 -31.07 -5.15 -16.48
C ALA A 275 -31.51 -3.87 -15.76
N HIS A 276 -30.55 -2.94 -15.53
CA HIS A 276 -30.84 -1.64 -14.95
C HIS A 276 -31.78 -0.81 -15.83
N MET A 277 -31.52 -0.73 -17.14
CA MET A 277 -32.40 -0.06 -18.10
C MET A 277 -33.81 -0.69 -18.13
N ARG A 278 -33.91 -2.00 -18.16
CA ARG A 278 -35.19 -2.73 -18.15
C ARG A 278 -36.01 -2.44 -16.90
N TYR A 279 -35.37 -2.24 -15.76
CA TYR A 279 -36.06 -1.91 -14.52
C TYR A 279 -36.48 -0.42 -14.46
N TYR A 280 -35.52 0.50 -14.64
CA TYR A 280 -35.76 1.93 -14.39
C TYR A 280 -36.45 2.64 -15.56
N THR A 281 -36.09 2.30 -16.81
CA THR A 281 -36.60 2.99 -18.00
C THR A 281 -37.82 2.28 -18.55
N HIS A 282 -37.70 0.96 -18.78
CA HIS A 282 -38.77 0.20 -19.47
C HIS A 282 -39.78 -0.44 -18.51
N ARG A 283 -39.47 -0.50 -17.22
CA ARG A 283 -40.27 -1.18 -16.18
C ARG A 283 -40.68 -2.60 -16.56
N ALA A 284 -39.83 -3.28 -17.32
CA ALA A 284 -40.07 -4.61 -17.87
C ALA A 284 -39.71 -5.75 -16.91
N ILE A 285 -38.97 -5.47 -15.82
CA ILE A 285 -38.60 -6.45 -14.78
C ILE A 285 -38.90 -5.90 -13.39
N THR A 286 -39.06 -6.81 -12.42
CA THR A 286 -39.27 -6.43 -11.02
C THR A 286 -37.95 -6.10 -10.33
N LYS A 287 -38.01 -5.38 -9.18
CA LYS A 287 -36.83 -5.11 -8.33
C LYS A 287 -36.11 -6.40 -7.92
N LYS A 288 -36.87 -7.48 -7.62
CA LYS A 288 -36.29 -8.78 -7.25
C LYS A 288 -35.49 -9.40 -8.41
N MET A 289 -36.02 -9.28 -9.66
CA MET A 289 -35.30 -9.77 -10.85
C MET A 289 -34.03 -8.97 -11.07
N LEU A 290 -34.06 -7.63 -10.94
CA LEU A 290 -32.86 -6.80 -11.02
C LEU A 290 -31.84 -7.23 -9.97
N ASP A 291 -32.22 -7.34 -8.69
CA ASP A 291 -31.28 -7.71 -7.62
C ASP A 291 -30.67 -9.10 -7.85
N ASN A 292 -31.44 -10.05 -8.39
CA ASN A 292 -30.91 -11.37 -8.77
C ASN A 292 -29.84 -11.26 -9.87
N VAL A 293 -30.04 -10.46 -10.90
CA VAL A 293 -29.03 -10.22 -11.95
C VAL A 293 -27.77 -9.58 -11.33
N LEU A 294 -27.93 -8.55 -10.50
CA LEU A 294 -26.79 -7.88 -9.85
C LEU A 294 -26.00 -8.85 -8.94
N LYS A 295 -26.69 -9.80 -8.27
CA LYS A 295 -26.06 -10.81 -7.44
C LYS A 295 -25.35 -11.88 -8.28
N SER A 296 -25.96 -12.33 -9.38
CA SER A 296 -25.37 -13.35 -10.27
C SER A 296 -24.14 -12.81 -10.98
N GLU A 297 -24.15 -11.55 -11.43
CA GLU A 297 -23.01 -10.93 -12.09
C GLU A 297 -21.96 -10.38 -11.10
N GLY A 298 -22.29 -10.28 -9.80
CA GLY A 298 -21.37 -9.81 -8.77
C GLY A 298 -21.13 -8.30 -8.78
N MET A 299 -21.95 -7.52 -9.50
CA MET A 299 -21.73 -6.10 -9.73
C MET A 299 -23.02 -5.29 -9.54
N ASN A 300 -22.87 -4.02 -9.15
CA ASN A 300 -23.93 -3.01 -9.20
C ASN A 300 -23.75 -2.14 -10.44
N TYR A 301 -24.86 -1.72 -11.05
CA TYR A 301 -24.78 -0.66 -12.02
C TYR A 301 -24.42 0.66 -11.36
N VAL A 302 -23.41 1.34 -11.90
CA VAL A 302 -22.95 2.65 -11.40
C VAL A 302 -22.94 3.62 -12.58
N GLN A 303 -23.86 4.58 -12.59
CA GLN A 303 -23.96 5.54 -13.67
C GLN A 303 -22.69 6.39 -13.79
N GLY A 304 -22.06 6.38 -14.97
CA GLY A 304 -20.78 7.05 -15.21
C GLY A 304 -19.60 6.45 -14.45
N GLY A 305 -19.79 5.30 -13.78
CA GLY A 305 -18.73 4.57 -13.10
C GLY A 305 -17.77 3.89 -14.09
N VAL A 306 -16.59 3.54 -13.60
CA VAL A 306 -15.46 3.07 -14.42
C VAL A 306 -15.81 1.85 -15.30
N CYS A 307 -16.64 0.92 -14.79
CA CYS A 307 -17.07 -0.27 -15.52
C CYS A 307 -18.09 0.03 -16.64
N PHE A 308 -18.76 1.19 -16.55
CA PHE A 308 -19.87 1.57 -17.45
C PHE A 308 -19.57 2.84 -18.26
N ASP A 309 -18.36 3.39 -18.16
CA ASP A 309 -17.93 4.55 -18.95
C ASP A 309 -17.44 4.10 -20.34
N THR A 310 -18.28 4.31 -21.35
CA THR A 310 -17.98 3.93 -22.74
C THR A 310 -16.74 4.63 -23.31
N ARG A 311 -16.30 5.76 -22.74
CA ARG A 311 -15.09 6.46 -23.18
C ARG A 311 -13.82 5.72 -22.78
N LEU A 312 -13.86 4.92 -21.70
CA LEU A 312 -12.75 4.10 -21.22
C LEU A 312 -12.69 2.73 -21.91
N ARG A 313 -13.86 2.21 -22.31
CA ARG A 313 -13.99 0.87 -22.90
C ARG A 313 -13.11 0.74 -24.15
N GLY A 314 -12.27 -0.30 -24.19
CA GLY A 314 -11.32 -0.56 -25.28
C GLY A 314 -10.15 0.42 -25.39
N ARG A 315 -10.04 1.42 -24.48
CA ARG A 315 -8.99 2.44 -24.48
C ARG A 315 -8.14 2.43 -23.22
N VAL A 316 -8.73 2.13 -22.06
CA VAL A 316 -8.04 1.98 -20.78
C VAL A 316 -8.44 0.62 -20.19
N ASN A 317 -7.53 -0.34 -20.21
CA ASN A 317 -7.77 -1.68 -19.70
C ASN A 317 -7.55 -1.74 -18.20
N PHE A 318 -8.50 -1.17 -17.43
CA PHE A 318 -8.44 -1.17 -15.96
C PHE A 318 -8.72 -2.56 -15.37
N PHE A 319 -9.43 -3.44 -16.11
CA PHE A 319 -9.77 -4.78 -15.60
C PHE A 319 -8.53 -5.67 -15.48
N GLU A 320 -7.71 -5.77 -16.51
CA GLU A 320 -6.45 -6.52 -16.44
C GLU A 320 -5.44 -5.87 -15.48
N ALA A 321 -5.57 -4.56 -15.24
CA ALA A 321 -4.77 -3.84 -14.26
C ALA A 321 -5.13 -4.14 -12.80
N LEU A 322 -6.29 -4.78 -12.52
CA LEU A 322 -6.71 -5.08 -11.16
C LEU A 322 -5.64 -5.90 -10.42
N THR A 323 -5.21 -5.39 -9.28
CA THR A 323 -4.16 -6.00 -8.49
C THR A 323 -4.64 -6.16 -7.05
N MET A 324 -4.92 -7.41 -6.68
CA MET A 324 -5.31 -7.75 -5.32
C MET A 324 -4.15 -7.52 -4.37
N ASP A 325 -4.39 -6.76 -3.32
CA ASP A 325 -3.37 -6.46 -2.31
C ASP A 325 -3.15 -7.64 -1.35
N TRP A 326 -1.95 -8.18 -1.36
CA TRP A 326 -1.59 -9.29 -0.49
C TRP A 326 -1.63 -8.92 1.01
N VAL A 327 -1.40 -7.65 1.37
CA VAL A 327 -1.45 -7.16 2.76
C VAL A 327 -2.86 -7.35 3.32
N HIS A 328 -3.89 -6.95 2.56
CA HIS A 328 -5.28 -7.13 2.96
C HIS A 328 -5.77 -8.58 2.83
N ILE A 329 -5.16 -9.37 1.94
CA ILE A 329 -5.48 -10.80 1.86
C ILE A 329 -4.97 -11.55 3.09
N PHE A 330 -3.72 -11.31 3.52
CA PHE A 330 -3.08 -12.09 4.58
C PHE A 330 -3.07 -11.41 5.94
N LEU A 331 -2.79 -10.10 6.01
CA LEU A 331 -2.41 -9.43 7.25
C LEU A 331 -3.54 -8.61 7.87
N GLN A 332 -4.21 -7.77 7.08
CA GLN A 332 -5.25 -6.88 7.60
C GLN A 332 -6.60 -7.59 7.62
N ASP A 333 -7.02 -8.09 8.77
CA ASP A 333 -8.20 -8.94 8.88
C ASP A 333 -8.20 -10.07 7.84
N GLY A 334 -7.01 -10.62 7.62
CA GLY A 334 -6.71 -11.54 6.54
C GLY A 334 -6.58 -12.99 6.99
N VAL A 335 -6.15 -13.81 6.05
CA VAL A 335 -6.06 -15.27 6.23
C VAL A 335 -5.11 -15.64 7.37
N LEU A 336 -3.95 -14.96 7.47
CA LEU A 336 -2.98 -15.25 8.53
C LEU A 336 -3.48 -14.89 9.93
N THR A 337 -4.37 -13.88 10.07
CA THR A 337 -4.98 -13.55 11.37
C THR A 337 -5.88 -14.66 11.87
N VAL A 338 -6.62 -15.29 10.96
CA VAL A 338 -7.49 -16.44 11.26
C VAL A 338 -6.65 -17.67 11.60
N GLU A 339 -5.65 -17.96 10.77
CA GLU A 339 -4.79 -19.14 10.93
C GLU A 339 -4.00 -19.10 12.24
N ALA A 340 -3.40 -17.94 12.57
CA ALA A 340 -2.71 -17.75 13.84
C ALA A 340 -3.64 -17.95 15.05
N TRP A 341 -4.88 -17.45 14.97
CA TRP A 341 -5.89 -17.64 16.01
C TRP A 341 -6.26 -19.11 16.20
N LEU A 342 -6.50 -19.83 15.10
CA LEU A 342 -6.84 -21.26 15.12
C LEU A 342 -5.70 -22.09 15.73
N MET A 343 -4.45 -21.78 15.40
CA MET A 343 -3.27 -22.42 15.98
C MET A 343 -3.13 -22.13 17.48
N ILE A 344 -3.32 -20.88 17.93
CA ILE A 344 -3.30 -20.50 19.34
C ILE A 344 -4.37 -21.28 20.11
N ARG A 345 -5.59 -21.38 19.58
CA ARG A 345 -6.69 -22.15 20.20
C ARG A 345 -6.37 -23.64 20.29
N ALA A 346 -5.89 -24.22 19.19
CA ALA A 346 -5.57 -25.65 19.14
C ALA A 346 -4.47 -26.04 20.14
N SER A 347 -3.47 -25.18 20.31
CA SER A 347 -2.36 -25.40 21.25
C SER A 347 -2.74 -25.11 22.71
N ASN A 348 -3.93 -24.57 23.00
CA ASN A 348 -4.30 -24.04 24.29
C ASN A 348 -3.25 -23.04 24.86
N ALA A 349 -2.55 -22.32 23.97
CA ALA A 349 -1.56 -21.34 24.37
C ALA A 349 -2.25 -20.20 25.15
N ARG A 350 -1.84 -20.04 26.41
CA ARG A 350 -2.42 -19.03 27.29
C ARG A 350 -1.91 -17.64 26.90
N PRO A 351 -2.76 -16.62 26.94
CA PRO A 351 -2.36 -15.25 26.60
C PRO A 351 -1.23 -14.69 27.44
N ASP A 352 -1.16 -15.04 28.73
CA ASP A 352 -0.08 -14.64 29.62
C ASP A 352 1.28 -15.23 29.19
N VAL A 353 1.32 -16.51 28.82
CA VAL A 353 2.53 -17.18 28.32
C VAL A 353 3.00 -16.56 26.99
N LEU A 354 2.08 -16.25 26.09
CA LEU A 354 2.41 -15.57 24.83
C LEU A 354 2.94 -14.14 25.10
N ARG A 355 2.35 -13.42 26.06
CA ARG A 355 2.87 -12.11 26.46
C ARG A 355 4.30 -12.20 27.01
N ASP A 356 4.54 -13.13 27.92
CA ASP A 356 5.86 -13.34 28.53
C ASP A 356 6.92 -13.69 27.47
N PHE A 357 6.55 -14.56 26.51
CA PHE A 357 7.41 -14.87 25.38
C PHE A 357 7.72 -13.64 24.53
N LEU A 358 6.73 -12.82 24.19
CA LEU A 358 6.89 -11.62 23.36
C LEU A 358 7.60 -10.47 24.09
N GLN A 359 7.64 -10.48 25.42
CA GLN A 359 8.39 -9.53 26.25
C GLN A 359 9.87 -9.91 26.43
N ARG A 360 10.31 -11.06 25.97
CA ARG A 360 11.74 -11.41 25.93
C ARG A 360 12.52 -10.33 25.15
N PRO A 361 13.83 -10.19 25.37
CA PRO A 361 14.64 -9.14 24.73
C PRO A 361 14.88 -9.43 23.24
N TRP A 362 13.80 -9.41 22.45
CA TRP A 362 13.88 -9.53 20.99
C TRP A 362 14.52 -8.30 20.38
N GLN A 363 15.45 -8.50 19.47
CA GLN A 363 15.97 -7.43 18.63
C GLN A 363 15.14 -7.30 17.37
N PHE A 364 14.64 -6.10 17.12
CA PHE A 364 13.92 -5.77 15.90
C PHE A 364 14.74 -4.78 15.07
N PRO A 365 14.50 -4.69 13.76
CA PRO A 365 15.07 -3.64 12.93
C PRO A 365 14.89 -2.26 13.56
N GLY A 366 15.91 -1.38 13.50
CA GLY A 366 15.93 -0.11 14.21
C GLY A 366 14.70 0.77 13.95
N HIS A 367 14.16 0.76 12.71
CA HIS A 367 12.93 1.48 12.38
C HIS A 367 11.66 0.86 12.99
N TYR A 368 11.70 -0.40 13.41
CA TYR A 368 10.58 -1.15 13.97
C TYR A 368 10.76 -1.45 15.47
N GLN A 369 11.93 -1.20 16.04
CA GLN A 369 12.31 -1.60 17.42
C GLN A 369 11.26 -1.22 18.46
N GLY A 370 10.84 0.04 18.48
CA GLY A 370 9.84 0.49 19.45
C GLY A 370 8.46 -0.16 19.28
N LYS A 371 8.05 -0.42 18.05
CA LYS A 371 6.78 -1.11 17.76
C LYS A 371 6.88 -2.61 18.05
N GLY A 372 8.00 -3.23 17.68
CA GLY A 372 8.29 -4.65 17.93
C GLY A 372 8.24 -4.99 19.41
N GLN A 373 8.85 -4.18 20.26
CA GLN A 373 8.82 -4.33 21.73
C GLN A 373 7.41 -4.21 22.33
N MET A 374 6.43 -3.72 21.59
CA MET A 374 5.05 -3.57 22.04
C MET A 374 4.10 -4.66 21.51
N LEU A 375 4.60 -5.65 20.75
CA LEU A 375 3.78 -6.74 20.16
C LEU A 375 3.02 -7.57 21.22
N TRP A 376 3.56 -7.69 22.43
CA TRP A 376 2.89 -8.35 23.56
C TRP A 376 1.49 -7.77 23.85
N ARG A 377 1.24 -6.49 23.51
CA ARG A 377 -0.07 -5.83 23.71
C ARG A 377 -1.19 -6.45 22.89
N ILE A 378 -0.87 -7.20 21.82
CA ILE A 378 -1.85 -7.93 21.03
C ILE A 378 -2.60 -8.96 21.88
N PHE A 379 -1.93 -9.50 22.90
CA PHE A 379 -2.47 -10.46 23.86
C PHE A 379 -2.79 -9.82 25.22
N SER A 380 -3.01 -8.52 25.28
CA SER A 380 -3.50 -7.84 26.48
C SER A 380 -5.00 -8.09 26.70
N ASP A 381 -5.43 -7.99 27.96
CA ASP A 381 -6.81 -8.26 28.36
C ASP A 381 -7.84 -7.42 27.58
N TYR A 382 -7.52 -6.16 27.33
CA TYR A 382 -8.37 -5.27 26.51
C TYR A 382 -8.63 -5.79 25.09
N ARG A 383 -7.64 -6.44 24.45
CA ARG A 383 -7.83 -7.04 23.11
C ARG A 383 -8.41 -8.45 23.18
N LEU A 384 -8.35 -9.09 24.35
CA LEU A 384 -8.86 -10.45 24.60
C LEU A 384 -10.30 -10.45 25.09
N ASP A 385 -10.74 -9.49 25.90
CA ASP A 385 -12.09 -9.43 26.47
C ASP A 385 -13.19 -9.36 25.42
N ASP A 386 -12.94 -8.73 24.30
CA ASP A 386 -13.80 -8.78 23.11
C ASP A 386 -13.79 -10.12 22.36
N GLN A 387 -12.99 -11.09 22.79
CA GLN A 387 -12.68 -12.30 22.04
C GLN A 387 -13.55 -13.50 22.37
N GLY A 388 -14.52 -13.39 23.23
CA GLY A 388 -15.48 -14.48 23.48
C GLY A 388 -16.11 -15.05 22.20
N ASN A 389 -16.14 -14.24 21.12
CA ASN A 389 -16.58 -14.58 19.77
C ASN A 389 -15.53 -14.28 18.70
N ALA A 390 -14.26 -14.06 19.03
CA ALA A 390 -13.25 -13.75 18.04
C ALA A 390 -12.91 -14.99 17.21
N ASP A 391 -12.85 -14.80 15.90
CA ASP A 391 -12.43 -15.80 14.92
C ASP A 391 -11.05 -15.48 14.30
N LYS A 392 -10.32 -14.52 14.87
CA LYS A 392 -9.02 -14.03 14.37
C LYS A 392 -8.20 -13.31 15.44
N VAL A 393 -6.89 -13.19 15.22
CA VAL A 393 -6.00 -12.34 16.02
C VAL A 393 -6.26 -10.85 15.65
N ARG A 394 -6.50 -9.99 16.63
CA ARG A 394 -6.71 -8.56 16.43
C ARG A 394 -5.37 -7.81 16.41
N ALA A 395 -4.80 -7.67 15.24
CA ALA A 395 -3.55 -6.97 14.99
C ALA A 395 -3.66 -6.12 13.72
N SER A 396 -2.96 -4.99 13.68
CA SER A 396 -2.77 -4.27 12.42
C SER A 396 -1.85 -5.07 11.49
N ALA A 397 -1.87 -4.79 10.19
CA ALA A 397 -1.02 -5.48 9.22
C ALA A 397 0.47 -5.43 9.60
N SER A 398 0.96 -4.26 10.06
CA SER A 398 2.35 -4.12 10.49
C SER A 398 2.67 -4.87 11.79
N GLU A 399 1.74 -4.94 12.74
CA GLU A 399 1.91 -5.75 13.96
C GLU A 399 1.94 -7.23 13.62
N LEU A 400 1.00 -7.72 12.79
CA LEU A 400 0.97 -9.13 12.40
C LEU A 400 2.21 -9.53 11.59
N LEU A 401 2.71 -8.63 10.74
CA LEU A 401 3.95 -8.83 10.00
C LEU A 401 5.17 -9.02 10.91
N GLY A 402 5.23 -8.34 12.04
CA GLY A 402 6.25 -8.56 13.06
C GLY A 402 5.99 -9.77 13.94
N LEU A 403 4.72 -10.09 14.17
CA LEU A 403 4.31 -11.13 15.10
C LEU A 403 4.43 -12.56 14.54
N TYR A 404 4.08 -12.78 13.25
CA TYR A 404 3.91 -14.14 12.73
C TYR A 404 5.19 -15.00 12.81
N SER A 405 6.36 -14.39 12.59
CA SER A 405 7.65 -15.08 12.69
C SER A 405 7.97 -15.48 14.15
N LEU A 406 7.60 -14.63 15.12
CA LEU A 406 7.77 -14.92 16.54
C LEU A 406 6.79 -16.00 17.01
N LEU A 407 5.53 -15.96 16.55
CA LEU A 407 4.56 -17.04 16.84
C LEU A 407 5.04 -18.36 16.25
N ARG A 408 5.56 -18.34 15.04
CA ARG A 408 6.11 -19.54 14.42
C ARG A 408 7.26 -20.11 15.25
N HIS A 409 8.21 -19.27 15.65
CA HIS A 409 9.30 -19.67 16.54
C HIS A 409 8.78 -20.20 17.87
N TYR A 410 7.79 -19.56 18.48
CA TYR A 410 7.14 -20.04 19.70
C TYR A 410 6.56 -21.45 19.55
N PHE A 411 5.82 -21.70 18.49
CA PHE A 411 5.22 -23.01 18.24
C PHE A 411 6.26 -24.08 17.85
N ASP A 412 7.38 -23.68 17.26
CA ASP A 412 8.48 -24.61 16.92
C ASP A 412 9.29 -25.03 18.16
N THR A 413 9.50 -24.10 19.11
CA THR A 413 10.46 -24.29 20.21
C THR A 413 9.81 -24.52 21.57
N GLU A 414 8.70 -23.84 21.87
CA GLU A 414 8.08 -23.88 23.22
C GLU A 414 6.89 -24.86 23.31
N VAL A 415 6.18 -25.06 22.19
CA VAL A 415 4.95 -25.88 22.24
C VAL A 415 5.19 -27.34 21.92
N VAL A 416 6.25 -27.68 21.22
CA VAL A 416 6.60 -29.06 20.77
C VAL A 416 5.37 -29.80 20.22
N PRO A 417 5.15 -29.87 18.92
CA PRO A 417 3.91 -30.38 18.34
C PRO A 417 3.67 -31.86 18.72
N THR A 418 2.67 -32.11 19.55
CA THR A 418 2.18 -33.46 19.77
C THR A 418 1.53 -34.01 18.48
N PRO A 419 1.39 -35.34 18.31
CA PRO A 419 0.70 -35.90 17.13
C PRO A 419 -0.68 -35.27 16.87
N ALA A 420 -1.43 -34.94 17.94
CA ALA A 420 -2.74 -34.27 17.82
C ALA A 420 -2.64 -32.81 17.34
N LEU A 421 -1.59 -32.10 17.71
CA LEU A 421 -1.37 -30.71 17.33
C LEU A 421 -0.68 -30.56 15.95
N ARG A 422 -0.07 -31.62 15.45
CA ARG A 422 0.70 -31.60 14.21
C ARG A 422 -0.09 -31.08 12.99
N PRO A 423 -1.36 -31.47 12.73
CA PRO A 423 -2.12 -30.94 11.61
C PRO A 423 -2.34 -29.44 11.70
N HIS A 424 -2.59 -28.89 12.88
CA HIS A 424 -2.77 -27.47 13.14
C HIS A 424 -1.48 -26.69 12.86
N TRP A 425 -0.36 -27.22 13.34
CA TRP A 425 0.94 -26.64 13.13
C TRP A 425 1.36 -26.66 11.65
N ASP A 426 1.13 -27.78 10.93
CA ASP A 426 1.41 -27.90 9.50
C ASP A 426 0.59 -26.88 8.68
N SER A 427 -0.68 -26.63 9.03
CA SER A 427 -1.53 -25.63 8.39
C SER A 427 -1.01 -24.21 8.63
N PHE A 428 -0.75 -23.85 9.89
CA PHE A 428 -0.22 -22.54 10.24
C PHE A 428 1.15 -22.27 9.56
N ARG A 429 2.03 -23.26 9.58
CA ARG A 429 3.32 -23.20 8.93
C ARG A 429 3.21 -22.98 7.43
N ALA A 430 2.32 -23.72 6.75
CA ALA A 430 2.09 -23.57 5.32
C ALA A 430 1.59 -22.16 4.97
N CYS A 431 0.73 -21.56 5.81
CA CYS A 431 0.33 -20.16 5.66
C CYS A 431 1.52 -19.20 5.80
N CYS A 432 2.38 -19.41 6.80
CA CYS A 432 3.59 -18.61 6.97
C CYS A 432 4.54 -18.72 5.77
N GLU A 433 4.70 -19.93 5.20
CA GLU A 433 5.55 -20.15 4.02
C GLU A 433 5.06 -19.40 2.77
N VAL A 434 3.75 -19.21 2.61
CA VAL A 434 3.21 -18.34 1.54
C VAL A 434 3.63 -16.89 1.76
N VAL A 435 3.50 -16.40 2.99
CA VAL A 435 3.91 -15.02 3.33
C VAL A 435 5.42 -14.83 3.17
N ASP A 436 6.24 -15.79 3.58
CA ASP A 436 7.70 -15.76 3.41
C ASP A 436 8.09 -15.64 1.94
N LEU A 437 7.42 -16.42 1.06
CA LEU A 437 7.66 -16.37 -0.38
C LEU A 437 7.31 -14.99 -0.97
N ILE A 438 6.16 -14.42 -0.55
CA ILE A 438 5.75 -13.07 -0.97
C ILE A 438 6.79 -12.02 -0.54
N LEU A 439 7.31 -12.15 0.66
CA LEU A 439 8.30 -11.22 1.19
C LEU A 439 9.67 -11.37 0.55
N ALA A 440 10.08 -12.59 0.19
CA ALA A 440 11.30 -12.83 -0.58
C ALA A 440 11.20 -12.19 -1.98
N ALA A 441 10.06 -12.36 -2.65
CA ALA A 441 9.79 -11.71 -3.94
C ALA A 441 9.77 -10.18 -3.83
N LYS A 442 9.12 -9.63 -2.79
CA LYS A 442 9.07 -8.18 -2.55
C LYS A 442 10.46 -7.56 -2.31
N ARG A 443 11.38 -8.33 -1.71
CA ARG A 443 12.76 -7.89 -1.47
C ARG A 443 13.68 -8.06 -2.68
N GLY A 444 13.17 -8.64 -3.79
CA GLY A 444 13.96 -8.95 -4.97
C GLY A 444 14.93 -10.13 -4.79
N GLN A 445 14.74 -10.96 -3.76
CA GLN A 445 15.53 -12.18 -3.54
C GLN A 445 15.16 -13.28 -4.53
N ILE A 446 13.93 -13.25 -5.04
CA ILE A 446 13.42 -14.15 -6.07
C ILE A 446 12.63 -13.36 -7.10
N SER A 447 12.60 -13.80 -8.35
CA SER A 447 11.69 -13.25 -9.38
C SER A 447 10.26 -13.69 -9.09
N PRO A 448 9.30 -12.75 -8.97
CA PRO A 448 7.88 -13.09 -8.82
C PRO A 448 7.37 -13.96 -9.97
N ARG A 449 7.72 -13.63 -11.22
CA ARG A 449 7.29 -14.38 -12.40
C ARG A 449 7.75 -15.83 -12.37
N GLU A 450 9.04 -16.05 -12.09
CA GLU A 450 9.60 -17.40 -12.02
C GLU A 450 9.04 -18.19 -10.83
N SER A 451 8.66 -17.50 -9.76
CA SER A 451 8.13 -18.12 -8.54
C SER A 451 6.60 -18.24 -8.52
N ALA A 452 5.89 -17.79 -9.55
CA ALA A 452 4.42 -17.80 -9.59
C ALA A 452 3.83 -19.21 -9.46
N SER A 453 4.45 -20.22 -10.11
CA SER A 453 4.03 -21.62 -9.97
C SER A 453 4.23 -22.15 -8.56
N THR A 454 5.34 -21.78 -7.92
CA THR A 454 5.62 -22.13 -6.50
C THR A 454 4.58 -21.47 -5.58
N LEU A 455 4.21 -20.21 -5.84
CA LEU A 455 3.16 -19.53 -5.07
C LEU A 455 1.82 -20.26 -5.18
N ARG A 456 1.40 -20.68 -6.41
CA ARG A 456 0.18 -21.47 -6.60
C ARG A 456 0.20 -22.77 -5.82
N GLN A 457 1.30 -23.50 -5.87
CA GLN A 457 1.46 -24.76 -5.14
C GLN A 457 1.38 -24.55 -3.64
N LYS A 458 2.09 -23.55 -3.09
CA LYS A 458 2.05 -23.25 -1.65
C LYS A 458 0.66 -22.79 -1.19
N VAL A 459 -0.03 -21.97 -1.96
CA VAL A 459 -1.42 -21.56 -1.68
C VAL A 459 -2.36 -22.78 -1.69
N SER A 460 -2.30 -23.62 -2.72
CA SER A 460 -3.12 -24.83 -2.79
C SER A 460 -2.83 -25.76 -1.60
N ARG A 461 -1.56 -26.00 -1.29
CA ARG A 461 -1.15 -26.83 -0.16
C ARG A 461 -1.65 -26.28 1.17
N PHE A 462 -1.52 -24.97 1.41
CA PHE A 462 -2.06 -24.35 2.62
C PHE A 462 -3.57 -24.55 2.71
N LEU A 463 -4.33 -24.27 1.65
CA LEU A 463 -5.80 -24.42 1.65
C LEU A 463 -6.25 -25.87 1.88
N GLU A 464 -5.53 -26.85 1.35
CA GLU A 464 -5.79 -28.28 1.62
C GLU A 464 -5.59 -28.63 3.10
N LEU A 465 -4.47 -28.17 3.69
CA LEU A 465 -4.18 -28.39 5.10
C LEU A 465 -5.19 -27.70 6.00
N HIS A 466 -5.54 -26.46 5.70
CA HIS A 466 -6.58 -25.72 6.43
C HIS A 466 -7.91 -26.46 6.41
N LYS A 467 -8.36 -26.90 5.22
CA LYS A 467 -9.62 -27.66 5.08
C LYS A 467 -9.59 -28.99 5.82
N ALA A 468 -8.48 -29.73 5.73
CA ALA A 468 -8.34 -31.01 6.42
C ALA A 468 -8.37 -30.83 7.95
N CYS A 469 -7.81 -29.74 8.47
CA CYS A 469 -7.68 -29.46 9.88
C CYS A 469 -8.92 -28.80 10.50
N TYR A 470 -9.47 -27.79 9.83
CA TYR A 470 -10.51 -26.89 10.38
C TYR A 470 -11.84 -26.95 9.61
N GLY A 471 -11.89 -27.69 8.52
CA GLY A 471 -13.03 -27.68 7.61
C GLY A 471 -13.15 -26.35 6.84
N THR A 472 -14.35 -26.07 6.32
CA THR A 472 -14.62 -24.87 5.50
C THR A 472 -15.23 -23.72 6.32
N GLY A 473 -15.53 -23.92 7.60
CA GLY A 473 -16.26 -22.95 8.43
C GLY A 473 -15.59 -21.58 8.52
N TYR A 474 -14.27 -21.56 8.62
CA TYR A 474 -13.47 -20.33 8.74
C TYR A 474 -13.03 -19.73 7.40
N MET A 475 -13.27 -20.41 6.28
CA MET A 475 -12.89 -19.89 4.96
C MET A 475 -13.79 -18.72 4.54
N ARG A 476 -13.16 -17.68 4.02
CA ARG A 476 -13.76 -16.42 3.56
C ARG A 476 -13.31 -16.14 2.11
N PRO A 477 -13.91 -15.20 1.38
CA PRO A 477 -13.48 -14.88 0.01
C PRO A 477 -11.98 -14.59 -0.14
N LYS A 478 -11.32 -14.07 0.90
CA LYS A 478 -9.86 -13.83 0.89
C LYS A 478 -9.04 -15.10 0.66
N HIS A 479 -9.57 -16.28 1.04
CA HIS A 479 -8.89 -17.56 0.81
C HIS A 479 -8.79 -17.91 -0.69
N VAL A 480 -9.82 -17.64 -1.48
CA VAL A 480 -9.76 -17.87 -2.93
C VAL A 480 -9.02 -16.74 -3.65
N TRP A 481 -9.05 -15.51 -3.14
CA TRP A 481 -8.33 -14.38 -3.76
C TRP A 481 -6.80 -14.56 -3.73
N MET A 482 -6.26 -15.41 -2.86
CA MET A 482 -4.83 -15.74 -2.85
C MET A 482 -4.34 -16.28 -4.20
N HIS A 483 -5.18 -17.00 -4.93
CA HIS A 483 -4.81 -17.55 -6.24
C HIS A 483 -4.55 -16.45 -7.28
N ALA A 484 -5.28 -15.33 -7.21
CA ALA A 484 -5.10 -14.20 -8.12
C ALA A 484 -3.72 -13.52 -7.99
N LEU A 485 -3.03 -13.67 -6.85
CA LEU A 485 -1.69 -13.11 -6.65
C LEU A 485 -0.68 -13.74 -7.60
N ALA A 486 -0.74 -15.07 -7.79
CA ALA A 486 0.20 -15.77 -8.66
C ALA A 486 0.00 -15.40 -10.13
N ASP A 487 -1.26 -15.18 -10.56
CA ASP A 487 -1.56 -14.73 -11.92
C ASP A 487 -0.98 -13.34 -12.19
N LYS A 488 -1.07 -12.46 -11.20
CA LYS A 488 -0.47 -11.12 -11.28
C LYS A 488 1.05 -11.15 -11.28
N TRP A 489 1.67 -12.08 -10.53
CA TRP A 489 3.12 -12.26 -10.53
C TRP A 489 3.65 -12.68 -11.91
N GLU A 490 2.97 -13.60 -12.60
CA GLU A 490 3.33 -13.99 -13.97
C GLU A 490 3.25 -12.81 -14.94
N GLN A 491 2.22 -11.98 -14.80
CA GLN A 491 1.98 -10.84 -15.67
C GLN A 491 3.01 -9.73 -15.44
N ASP A 492 3.21 -9.34 -14.18
CA ASP A 492 3.87 -8.08 -13.81
C ASP A 492 5.34 -8.25 -13.43
N ASP A 493 5.75 -9.45 -13.02
CA ASP A 493 7.07 -9.73 -12.44
C ASP A 493 7.40 -8.82 -11.24
N ARG A 494 6.39 -8.49 -10.45
CA ARG A 494 6.53 -7.61 -9.27
C ARG A 494 5.45 -7.86 -8.24
N VAL A 495 5.77 -7.55 -6.98
CA VAL A 495 4.80 -7.56 -5.86
C VAL A 495 4.38 -6.14 -5.55
N TRP A 496 3.09 -5.85 -5.71
CA TRP A 496 2.49 -4.59 -5.30
C TRP A 496 1.71 -4.77 -4.00
N ASP A 497 1.66 -3.73 -3.18
CA ASP A 497 0.89 -3.74 -1.94
C ASP A 497 0.41 -2.34 -1.51
N ALA A 498 -0.57 -2.34 -0.61
CA ALA A 498 -1.13 -1.13 -0.05
C ALA A 498 -0.22 -0.40 0.95
N PHE A 499 0.88 -1.00 1.43
CA PHE A 499 1.77 -0.33 2.38
C PHE A 499 2.33 0.99 1.85
N ILE A 500 2.57 1.10 0.53
CA ILE A 500 3.02 2.36 -0.05
C ILE A 500 1.89 3.40 -0.02
N ILE A 501 0.65 2.98 -0.31
CA ILE A 501 -0.52 3.85 -0.29
C ILE A 501 -0.76 4.36 1.13
N GLU A 502 -0.73 3.47 2.14
CA GLU A 502 -0.83 3.83 3.56
C GLU A 502 0.27 4.81 3.98
N ARG A 503 1.51 4.63 3.50
CA ARG A 503 2.60 5.58 3.75
C ARG A 503 2.36 6.93 3.09
N MET A 504 1.79 6.96 1.90
CA MET A 504 1.44 8.21 1.23
C MET A 504 0.36 8.98 2.00
N HIS A 505 -0.53 8.31 2.74
CA HIS A 505 -1.46 8.98 3.65
C HIS A 505 -0.74 9.83 4.72
N LEU A 506 0.49 9.47 5.11
CA LEU A 506 1.28 10.26 6.05
C LEU A 506 1.67 11.64 5.49
N THR A 507 1.66 11.83 4.18
CA THR A 507 1.89 13.15 3.54
C THR A 507 0.63 14.02 3.57
N VAL A 508 -0.55 13.41 3.53
CA VAL A 508 -1.86 14.09 3.55
C VAL A 508 -2.30 14.41 4.98
N LYS A 509 -2.05 13.48 5.90
CA LYS A 509 -2.51 13.51 7.29
C LYS A 509 -2.20 14.82 8.04
N PRO A 510 -0.96 15.39 8.00
CA PRO A 510 -0.66 16.63 8.73
C PRO A 510 -1.48 17.83 8.27
N THR A 511 -1.82 17.89 6.97
CA THR A 511 -2.69 18.94 6.45
C THR A 511 -4.14 18.69 6.84
N ALA A 512 -4.61 17.45 6.75
CA ALA A 512 -5.98 17.08 7.10
C ALA A 512 -6.30 17.31 8.58
N GLU A 513 -5.38 17.01 9.49
CA GLU A 513 -5.52 17.24 10.94
C GLU A 513 -5.57 18.73 11.33
N ARG A 514 -4.95 19.60 10.52
CA ARG A 514 -4.91 21.04 10.76
C ARG A 514 -6.11 21.78 10.15
N LEU A 515 -6.90 21.13 9.31
CA LEU A 515 -8.07 21.75 8.69
C LEU A 515 -9.12 22.06 9.75
N ARG A 516 -9.45 23.35 9.85
CA ARG A 516 -10.54 23.86 10.73
C ARG A 516 -11.77 24.27 9.94
N SER A 517 -11.62 24.57 8.65
CA SER A 517 -12.69 24.96 7.76
C SER A 517 -12.93 23.90 6.71
N MET A 518 -14.19 23.56 6.46
CA MET A 518 -14.57 22.59 5.44
C MET A 518 -14.81 23.24 4.06
N VAL A 519 -14.58 24.55 3.96
CA VAL A 519 -14.67 25.29 2.69
C VAL A 519 -13.39 25.06 1.89
N ARG A 520 -13.50 24.57 0.66
CA ARG A 520 -12.39 24.23 -0.24
C ARG A 520 -11.37 23.26 0.40
N THR A 521 -11.89 22.28 1.14
CA THR A 521 -11.07 21.26 1.81
C THR A 521 -10.15 20.55 0.84
N GLU A 522 -10.66 20.10 -0.29
CA GLU A 522 -9.96 19.33 -1.30
C GLU A 522 -8.76 20.11 -1.86
N ARG A 523 -8.98 21.39 -2.22
CA ARG A 523 -7.93 22.30 -2.68
C ARG A 523 -6.81 22.47 -1.64
N THR A 524 -7.20 22.72 -0.38
CA THR A 524 -6.24 22.94 0.70
C THR A 524 -5.44 21.68 0.99
N LEU A 525 -6.08 20.50 1.00
CA LEU A 525 -5.42 19.22 1.17
C LEU A 525 -4.41 18.97 0.05
N LEU A 526 -4.83 19.13 -1.19
CA LEU A 526 -3.99 18.82 -2.35
C LEU A 526 -2.83 19.80 -2.48
N SER A 527 -3.05 21.09 -2.19
CA SER A 527 -1.95 22.08 -2.08
C SER A 527 -0.93 21.68 -1.02
N GLY A 528 -1.40 21.24 0.16
CA GLY A 528 -0.53 20.77 1.24
C GLY A 528 0.29 19.54 0.85
N VAL A 529 -0.33 18.58 0.16
CA VAL A 529 0.34 17.36 -0.33
C VAL A 529 1.41 17.72 -1.37
N ILE A 530 1.08 18.55 -2.35
CA ILE A 530 2.02 18.97 -3.40
C ILE A 530 3.21 19.72 -2.79
N ASN A 531 2.98 20.66 -1.89
CA ASN A 531 4.06 21.39 -1.21
C ASN A 531 4.93 20.48 -0.34
N SER A 532 4.31 19.51 0.38
CA SER A 532 5.05 18.51 1.17
C SER A 532 5.90 17.61 0.27
N HIS A 533 5.36 17.21 -0.87
CA HIS A 533 6.08 16.40 -1.85
C HIS A 533 7.28 17.18 -2.44
N ILE A 534 7.08 18.43 -2.87
CA ILE A 534 8.17 19.30 -3.34
C ILE A 534 9.27 19.44 -2.28
N ALA A 535 8.89 19.72 -1.01
CA ALA A 535 9.85 19.83 0.08
C ALA A 535 10.65 18.53 0.30
N SER A 536 9.96 17.39 0.21
CA SER A 536 10.60 16.06 0.30
C SER A 536 11.57 15.82 -0.87
N LEU A 537 11.19 16.19 -2.07
CA LEU A 537 12.04 16.06 -3.26
C LEU A 537 13.29 16.96 -3.20
N GLN A 538 13.19 18.15 -2.63
CA GLN A 538 14.33 19.06 -2.45
C GLN A 538 15.37 18.52 -1.45
N THR A 539 14.91 17.72 -0.48
CA THR A 539 15.77 17.05 0.51
C THR A 539 16.12 15.62 0.13
N MET A 540 15.72 15.18 -1.06
CA MET A 540 15.95 13.82 -1.53
C MET A 540 17.44 13.51 -1.62
N LYS A 541 17.87 12.54 -0.84
CA LYS A 541 19.22 11.98 -0.89
C LYS A 541 19.27 10.81 -1.88
N GLY A 542 20.47 10.37 -2.23
CA GLY A 542 20.67 9.17 -3.04
C GLY A 542 20.07 7.90 -2.39
N PRO A 543 19.96 6.78 -3.13
CA PRO A 543 19.37 5.54 -2.66
C PRO A 543 20.13 4.92 -1.46
N VAL A 544 21.41 5.26 -1.32
CA VAL A 544 22.24 4.93 -0.14
C VAL A 544 22.82 6.23 0.41
N HIS A 545 22.59 6.51 1.69
CA HIS A 545 23.11 7.70 2.35
C HIS A 545 23.12 7.52 3.87
N PHE A 546 23.96 8.28 4.56
CA PHE A 546 23.94 8.36 6.02
C PHE A 546 22.70 9.10 6.53
N VAL A 547 22.12 8.62 7.61
CA VAL A 547 21.03 9.29 8.34
C VAL A 547 21.61 10.37 9.24
N ASP A 548 22.65 10.00 10.02
CA ASP A 548 23.33 10.87 10.95
C ASP A 548 24.48 11.61 10.28
N THR A 549 25.01 12.64 10.96
CA THR A 549 26.20 13.35 10.48
C THR A 549 27.40 12.41 10.55
N PRO A 550 28.04 12.08 9.43
CA PRO A 550 29.17 11.16 9.45
C PRO A 550 30.41 11.81 10.07
N ILE A 551 31.19 11.01 10.76
CA ILE A 551 32.50 11.37 11.32
C ILE A 551 33.61 10.68 10.54
N ARG A 552 34.78 11.30 10.50
CA ARG A 552 35.98 10.67 9.91
C ARG A 552 36.51 9.59 10.84
N MET A 553 36.77 8.42 10.29
CA MET A 553 37.16 7.26 11.09
C MET A 553 38.55 7.39 11.71
N SER A 554 39.51 8.00 10.98
CA SER A 554 40.88 8.16 11.45
C SER A 554 41.61 9.23 10.64
N VAL A 555 42.66 9.82 11.23
CA VAL A 555 43.60 10.70 10.51
C VAL A 555 44.37 9.94 9.43
N HIS A 556 44.52 8.61 9.57
CA HIS A 556 45.22 7.73 8.62
C HIS A 556 44.34 7.25 7.44
N LEU A 557 43.00 7.44 7.52
CA LEU A 557 42.03 7.13 6.46
C LEU A 557 41.13 8.34 6.21
N PRO A 558 41.68 9.45 5.67
CA PRO A 558 40.97 10.74 5.62
C PRO A 558 39.71 10.74 4.74
N ASP A 559 39.61 9.79 3.80
CA ASP A 559 38.48 9.66 2.89
C ASP A 559 37.40 8.68 3.37
N THR A 560 37.62 8.05 4.54
CA THR A 560 36.67 7.12 5.12
C THR A 560 35.77 7.83 6.14
N LEU A 561 34.49 7.85 5.87
CA LEU A 561 33.46 8.40 6.74
C LEU A 561 32.66 7.28 7.39
N CYS A 562 32.33 7.44 8.66
CA CYS A 562 31.49 6.50 9.41
C CYS A 562 30.28 7.20 10.02
N ALA A 563 29.18 6.46 10.17
CA ALA A 563 27.97 6.88 10.85
C ALA A 563 27.33 5.71 11.59
N ASP A 564 26.47 6.02 12.54
CA ASP A 564 25.73 5.03 13.31
C ASP A 564 24.53 4.48 12.54
N SER A 565 24.09 5.18 11.49
CA SER A 565 22.99 4.71 10.67
C SER A 565 23.10 5.16 9.22
N MET A 566 22.60 4.30 8.31
CA MET A 566 22.46 4.61 6.89
C MET A 566 21.13 4.10 6.34
N VAL A 567 20.66 4.75 5.29
CA VAL A 567 19.57 4.21 4.46
C VAL A 567 20.19 3.42 3.31
N VAL A 568 19.69 2.23 3.09
CA VAL A 568 20.03 1.39 1.95
C VAL A 568 18.73 1.09 1.22
N ARG A 569 18.58 1.58 -0.01
CA ARG A 569 17.30 1.56 -0.73
C ARG A 569 16.21 2.27 0.09
N HIS A 570 15.35 1.54 0.79
CA HIS A 570 14.27 2.08 1.65
C HIS A 570 14.37 1.58 3.10
N MET A 571 15.43 0.83 3.42
CA MET A 571 15.69 0.32 4.77
C MET A 571 16.64 1.26 5.51
N THR A 572 16.32 1.56 6.77
CA THR A 572 17.26 2.24 7.66
C THR A 572 17.99 1.18 8.47
N LEU A 573 19.29 1.04 8.24
CA LEU A 573 20.19 0.19 9.00
C LEU A 573 20.86 1.00 10.09
N ARG A 574 20.97 0.44 11.28
CA ARG A 574 21.62 1.07 12.44
C ARG A 574 22.65 0.15 13.05
N VAL A 575 23.66 0.73 13.66
CA VAL A 575 24.63 -0.03 14.47
C VAL A 575 23.87 -0.90 15.49
N GLY A 576 24.24 -2.17 15.54
CA GLY A 576 23.56 -3.18 16.35
C GLY A 576 22.51 -4.00 15.61
N ASP A 577 22.05 -3.56 14.43
CA ASP A 577 21.12 -4.36 13.63
C ASP A 577 21.80 -5.65 13.14
N VAL A 578 21.03 -6.73 13.11
CA VAL A 578 21.45 -7.98 12.48
C VAL A 578 21.10 -7.92 11.00
N ILE A 579 22.10 -8.10 10.17
CA ILE A 579 21.97 -8.07 8.72
C ILE A 579 22.25 -9.44 8.12
N PHE A 580 21.65 -9.69 6.97
CA PHE A 580 21.86 -10.87 6.16
C PHE A 580 22.56 -10.51 4.86
N ARG A 581 23.44 -11.43 4.42
CA ARG A 581 23.99 -11.48 3.08
C ARG A 581 23.95 -12.92 2.61
N GLU A 582 23.07 -13.22 1.64
CA GLU A 582 22.88 -14.60 1.14
C GLU A 582 22.63 -15.61 2.26
N ALA A 583 23.58 -16.52 2.50
CA ALA A 583 23.52 -17.56 3.53
C ALA A 583 24.25 -17.18 4.83
N SER A 584 24.77 -15.96 4.95
CA SER A 584 25.49 -15.47 6.13
C SER A 584 24.71 -14.41 6.88
N ALA A 585 24.96 -14.27 8.17
CA ALA A 585 24.42 -13.22 9.00
C ALA A 585 25.50 -12.58 9.86
N GLY A 586 25.26 -11.35 10.31
CA GLY A 586 26.19 -10.67 11.21
C GLY A 586 25.55 -9.43 11.85
N LYS A 587 26.24 -8.89 12.85
CA LYS A 587 25.86 -7.67 13.55
C LYS A 587 26.54 -6.47 12.95
N LEU A 588 25.78 -5.46 12.54
CA LEU A 588 26.30 -4.21 12.02
C LEU A 588 27.03 -3.43 13.11
N LEU A 589 28.30 -3.13 12.92
CA LEU A 589 29.15 -2.39 13.84
C LEU A 589 29.29 -0.92 13.46
N ALA A 590 29.31 -0.62 12.16
CA ALA A 590 29.38 0.74 11.65
C ALA A 590 28.86 0.81 10.20
N CYS A 591 28.35 1.95 9.81
CA CYS A 591 28.05 2.31 8.43
C CYS A 591 29.24 3.11 7.87
N VAL A 592 29.82 2.69 6.76
CA VAL A 592 31.08 3.19 6.22
C VAL A 592 30.89 3.72 4.80
N LEU A 593 31.52 4.86 4.47
CA LEU A 593 31.68 5.37 3.12
C LEU A 593 33.18 5.47 2.83
N GLU A 594 33.64 4.70 1.84
CA GLU A 594 35.03 4.64 1.40
C GLU A 594 35.10 4.63 -0.12
N GLY A 595 35.97 5.48 -0.70
CA GLY A 595 36.11 5.58 -2.14
C GLY A 595 34.84 5.91 -2.93
N GLY A 596 33.85 6.56 -2.28
CA GLY A 596 32.55 6.86 -2.88
C GLY A 596 31.51 5.72 -2.78
N PHE A 597 31.85 4.59 -2.17
CA PHE A 597 30.95 3.44 -1.99
C PHE A 597 30.55 3.28 -0.54
N PHE A 598 29.30 2.89 -0.30
CA PHE A 598 28.78 2.62 1.04
C PHE A 598 28.92 1.13 1.39
N TYR A 599 29.34 0.88 2.63
CA TYR A 599 29.53 -0.45 3.22
C TYR A 599 28.95 -0.52 4.63
N GLY A 600 28.65 -1.73 5.09
CA GLY A 600 28.51 -2.05 6.51
C GLY A 600 29.74 -2.75 7.03
N LEU A 601 30.29 -2.29 8.15
CA LEU A 601 31.28 -3.05 8.92
C LEU A 601 30.51 -4.02 9.80
N VAL A 602 30.70 -5.32 9.59
CA VAL A 602 29.82 -6.37 10.14
C VAL A 602 30.65 -7.41 10.87
N GLU A 603 30.30 -7.68 12.12
CA GLU A 603 30.81 -8.83 12.86
C GLU A 603 29.99 -10.07 12.45
N MET A 604 30.64 -11.01 11.78
CA MET A 604 29.98 -12.17 11.20
C MET A 604 29.64 -13.23 12.26
N PHE A 605 28.51 -13.89 12.08
CA PHE A 605 28.07 -15.01 12.91
C PHE A 605 28.40 -16.33 12.27
N THR A 606 28.82 -17.33 13.06
CA THR A 606 28.87 -18.73 12.63
C THR A 606 27.50 -19.36 12.67
N PHE A 607 27.20 -20.15 11.65
CA PHE A 607 26.05 -21.04 11.68
C PHE A 607 26.23 -22.08 12.80
N ALA A 608 25.30 -22.17 13.72
CA ALA A 608 25.22 -23.28 14.65
C ALA A 608 24.41 -24.39 13.97
N ASP A 609 24.88 -25.63 13.96
CA ASP A 609 24.30 -26.78 13.25
C ASP A 609 22.84 -27.13 13.58
N GLU A 610 22.12 -26.25 14.23
CA GLU A 610 20.68 -26.36 14.52
C GLU A 610 19.88 -25.55 13.50
N GLU A 611 19.51 -26.19 12.39
CA GLU A 611 18.52 -25.65 11.48
C GLU A 611 17.13 -26.10 11.93
N THR A 612 16.43 -25.26 12.70
CA THR A 612 14.97 -25.38 12.74
C THR A 612 14.44 -24.85 11.41
N LEU A 613 13.34 -25.42 10.90
CA LEU A 613 12.78 -25.16 9.57
C LEU A 613 12.59 -23.66 9.23
N HIS A 614 12.75 -22.76 10.18
CA HIS A 614 12.37 -21.33 10.06
C HIS A 614 13.28 -20.36 10.80
N ALA A 615 14.17 -20.84 11.64
CA ALA A 615 15.16 -20.03 12.32
C ALA A 615 16.52 -20.68 12.12
N LYS A 616 17.48 -19.88 11.67
CA LYS A 616 18.88 -20.29 11.65
C LYS A 616 19.48 -19.83 12.95
N ALA A 617 20.04 -20.76 13.73
CA ALA A 617 20.82 -20.42 14.91
C ALA A 617 22.23 -20.01 14.47
N TRP A 618 22.68 -18.86 14.94
CA TRP A 618 23.99 -18.31 14.63
C TRP A 618 24.77 -18.12 15.93
N ARG A 619 26.07 -18.41 15.90
CA ARG A 619 26.99 -18.05 16.97
C ARG A 619 27.83 -16.87 16.56
N VAL A 620 28.07 -15.94 17.49
CA VAL A 620 28.95 -14.81 17.22
C VAL A 620 30.36 -15.32 16.96
N ARG A 621 30.95 -14.93 15.83
CA ARG A 621 32.38 -15.09 15.56
C ARG A 621 33.11 -13.93 16.18
N THR A 622 33.74 -14.12 17.31
CA THR A 622 34.63 -13.12 17.89
C THR A 622 35.85 -12.94 16.98
N GLY A 623 35.92 -11.80 16.33
CA GLY A 623 37.07 -11.35 15.56
C GLY A 623 36.96 -11.37 14.03
N ASP A 624 35.94 -12.01 13.46
CA ASP A 624 35.72 -11.99 12.01
C ASP A 624 34.84 -10.77 11.64
N ILE A 625 35.49 -9.72 11.16
CA ILE A 625 34.83 -8.50 10.72
C ILE A 625 34.94 -8.37 9.21
N GLU A 626 33.82 -8.19 8.54
CA GLU A 626 33.77 -8.00 7.09
C GLU A 626 33.19 -6.61 6.72
N LEU A 627 33.70 -6.05 5.63
CA LEU A 627 33.08 -4.91 4.95
C LEU A 627 32.12 -5.45 3.89
N ILE A 628 30.81 -5.29 4.13
CA ILE A 628 29.78 -5.75 3.21
C ILE A 628 29.26 -4.56 2.42
N PRO A 629 29.25 -4.60 1.07
CA PRO A 629 28.66 -3.55 0.25
C PRO A 629 27.20 -3.32 0.63
N ALA A 630 26.80 -2.05 0.75
CA ALA A 630 25.47 -1.69 1.23
C ALA A 630 24.33 -2.32 0.39
N HIS A 631 24.53 -2.50 -0.91
CA HIS A 631 23.53 -3.09 -1.81
C HIS A 631 23.35 -4.61 -1.62
N GLU A 632 24.27 -5.28 -0.93
CA GLU A 632 24.21 -6.72 -0.62
C GLU A 632 23.58 -7.00 0.76
N MET A 633 23.36 -5.94 1.58
CA MET A 633 22.82 -6.11 2.92
C MET A 633 21.31 -6.20 2.92
N ASP A 634 20.78 -7.17 3.64
CA ASP A 634 19.38 -7.32 3.97
C ASP A 634 19.18 -7.32 5.50
N GLN A 635 18.01 -6.96 5.99
CA GLN A 635 17.75 -6.79 7.43
C GLN A 635 16.93 -7.94 7.97
N VAL A 636 17.39 -8.53 9.09
CA VAL A 636 16.63 -9.55 9.83
C VAL A 636 15.40 -8.91 10.49
N ARG A 637 14.26 -9.58 10.47
CA ARG A 637 13.01 -9.04 11.04
C ARG A 637 12.96 -9.07 12.55
N ALA A 638 13.50 -10.12 13.15
CA ALA A 638 13.71 -10.26 14.58
C ALA A 638 14.80 -11.31 14.83
N ALA A 639 15.65 -11.04 15.80
CA ALA A 639 16.63 -11.99 16.30
C ALA A 639 16.52 -12.06 17.82
N SER A 640 16.77 -13.23 18.42
CA SER A 640 16.99 -13.30 19.86
C SER A 640 18.42 -12.85 20.15
N ALA A 641 18.58 -12.04 21.19
CA ALA A 641 19.88 -11.59 21.67
C ALA A 641 20.69 -12.74 22.28
#